data_99bab9fe85a6f1bc8c885546bdd03d20
#
_entry.id   99bab9fe85a6f1bc8c885546bdd03d20
#
_cell.length_a   1.000
_cell.length_b   1.000
_cell.length_c   1.000
_cell.angle_alpha   90.00
_cell.angle_beta   90.00
_cell.angle_gamma   90.00
#
_symmetry.space_group_name_H-M   'P 1'
#
loop_
_entity.id
_entity.type
_entity.pdbx_description
1 polymer ?
#
loop_
_entity_poly.entity_id
_entity_poly.type
_entity_poly.pdbx_seq_one_letter_code
_entity_poly.pdbx_strand_id
1 'polypeptide(L)'
;MSEERMADTSQIVGGGPKKVLYTLATISRMGVGKAAKALTAKNACKACAYGMGGQRGGMTNELDEFPSVCNKSVQAQSTDIQPAIPREIFEHTLDDLQELTGREMEHLGRLGTPLFKRAGSDRFEPVDWDFAIDHAAKKLGATAPQRSFFYSSGRSSNEAGFLFQLLARAYGTNNVNNCSYYCHQATSEGLGTTIGKGTSSVELEDLTGADLIFVIGANPSSNHPRFIHMLKNCRERGGEVIVINPAKEPGLVKFSVPKSPRSMLKGGSEIASDYVQPRVGSDIALLKGIAKTVLEAGQEDRGFIAAHASGFAAFEADIRALGWDEIVAACGIEQARIEQVAARYGQAKHVVFAWGMGMTHHIHGVANVEAIANLAMLRGMVGKRYAGLLPLRGHSNVQGIGTIGVKPVLAADVLARMEAAFGVTFPEAQGFDTMACLKAAEAGEIDSAVIMGGNLWGATPDRAFASRAMEAIGFKLFLTTTLNMGHVHGLGGGEVLVLPVTARDEEWEPTTQESMFNYVRLSDGGICRLDNVRPESWILGEIGQRLLPDSPIDFKAFSAHSRVRKAIAEIVPGMEELADIDVAKREFHIRHRVMHTPQFGTVDGKAHFVVTPLPRLEREKLTLATMRSEGQFNTIIYEETDSYRGGARRDAVFLNRDDMAAFGVSEGQRVTVASDTGRMAAIVTMFDLPQGSAMAYYPEANVLVGTQVDPRSKTPAFKSVPVWIEV
;
A
#
# COMPACT_ATOMS: atom_id res chain seq x y z
N MET A 1 30.51 15.46 21.86
CA MET A 1 29.54 14.56 21.18
C MET A 1 30.23 14.14 19.90
N SER A 2 30.61 12.86 19.78
CA SER A 2 31.31 12.32 18.63
C SER A 2 30.43 12.42 17.39
N GLU A 3 30.95 13.06 16.34
CA GLU A 3 30.41 12.95 14.97
C GLU A 3 30.45 11.47 14.59
N GLU A 4 29.35 10.76 14.78
CA GLU A 4 29.17 9.45 14.18
C GLU A 4 29.05 9.66 12.67
N ARG A 5 30.16 9.44 11.94
CA ARG A 5 30.17 9.38 10.47
C ARG A 5 29.11 8.39 10.02
N MET A 6 28.17 8.83 9.22
CA MET A 6 27.20 7.94 8.58
C MET A 6 27.95 6.85 7.80
N ALA A 7 27.53 5.60 7.99
CA ALA A 7 28.17 4.45 7.36
C ALA A 7 28.03 4.51 5.83
N ASP A 8 29.11 4.19 5.12
CA ASP A 8 29.07 4.03 3.66
C ASP A 8 28.00 3.01 3.27
N THR A 9 26.95 3.47 2.59
CA THR A 9 25.80 2.65 2.21
C THR A 9 26.15 1.52 1.24
N SER A 10 27.27 1.62 0.51
CA SER A 10 27.75 0.56 -0.39
C SER A 10 28.16 -0.71 0.38
N GLN A 11 28.49 -0.59 1.66
CA GLN A 11 28.89 -1.68 2.55
C GLN A 11 27.69 -2.29 3.31
N ILE A 12 26.52 -1.68 3.24
CA ILE A 12 25.33 -2.13 3.98
C ILE A 12 24.75 -3.37 3.30
N VAL A 13 24.58 -4.43 4.07
CA VAL A 13 23.88 -5.65 3.66
C VAL A 13 22.52 -5.68 4.33
N GLY A 14 21.44 -5.89 3.55
CA GLY A 14 20.11 -6.04 4.09
C GLY A 14 19.96 -7.30 4.95
N GLY A 15 19.05 -7.29 5.92
CA GLY A 15 18.84 -8.43 6.83
C GLY A 15 20.01 -8.70 7.78
N GLY A 16 20.41 -9.96 7.90
CA GLY A 16 21.60 -10.37 8.63
C GLY A 16 21.45 -10.46 10.16
N PRO A 17 22.57 -10.72 10.89
CA PRO A 17 22.54 -10.96 12.34
C PRO A 17 21.95 -9.82 13.15
N LYS A 18 22.21 -8.56 12.76
CA LYS A 18 21.65 -7.38 13.44
C LYS A 18 20.10 -7.37 13.41
N LYS A 19 19.50 -7.76 12.27
CA LYS A 19 18.05 -7.85 12.14
C LYS A 19 17.46 -9.07 12.88
N VAL A 20 18.19 -10.16 12.95
CA VAL A 20 17.80 -11.31 13.79
C VAL A 20 17.80 -10.90 15.26
N LEU A 21 18.86 -10.25 15.75
CA LEU A 21 18.93 -9.74 17.14
C LEU A 21 17.83 -8.72 17.42
N TYR A 22 17.57 -7.79 16.51
CA TYR A 22 16.45 -6.85 16.62
C TYR A 22 15.11 -7.58 16.75
N THR A 23 14.87 -8.58 15.93
CA THR A 23 13.64 -9.39 15.97
C THR A 23 13.49 -10.13 17.29
N LEU A 24 14.58 -10.74 17.79
CA LEU A 24 14.59 -11.41 19.09
C LEU A 24 14.37 -10.43 20.25
N ALA A 25 14.99 -9.25 20.21
CA ALA A 25 14.75 -8.18 21.19
C ALA A 25 13.29 -7.71 21.17
N THR A 26 12.68 -7.58 20.00
CA THR A 26 11.26 -7.25 19.87
C THR A 26 10.37 -8.34 20.45
N ILE A 27 10.65 -9.61 20.17
CA ILE A 27 9.94 -10.76 20.77
C ILE A 27 10.09 -10.76 22.30
N SER A 28 11.27 -10.47 22.81
CA SER A 28 11.52 -10.38 24.27
C SER A 28 10.68 -9.27 24.92
N ARG A 29 10.63 -8.10 24.30
CA ARG A 29 9.79 -6.95 24.78
C ARG A 29 8.30 -7.28 24.81
N MET A 30 7.80 -8.00 23.80
CA MET A 30 6.40 -8.46 23.76
C MET A 30 6.08 -9.54 24.82
N GLY A 31 7.11 -10.22 25.32
CA GLY A 31 6.98 -11.46 26.10
C GLY A 31 6.94 -12.69 25.19
N VAL A 32 7.93 -13.58 25.35
CA VAL A 32 8.15 -14.76 24.48
C VAL A 32 6.90 -15.62 24.33
N GLY A 33 6.17 -15.89 25.43
CA GLY A 33 4.95 -16.71 25.40
C GLY A 33 3.81 -16.05 24.61
N LYS A 34 3.60 -14.73 24.76
CA LYS A 34 2.59 -13.97 24.02
C LYS A 34 2.92 -13.92 22.52
N ALA A 35 4.19 -13.67 22.19
CA ALA A 35 4.65 -13.64 20.81
C ALA A 35 4.53 -15.02 20.15
N ALA A 36 4.92 -16.11 20.84
CA ALA A 36 4.78 -17.46 20.33
C ALA A 36 3.31 -17.80 20.06
N LYS A 37 2.39 -17.51 21.00
CA LYS A 37 0.95 -17.72 20.83
C LYS A 37 0.41 -16.99 19.60
N ALA A 38 0.77 -15.70 19.43
CA ALA A 38 0.31 -14.89 18.30
C ALA A 38 0.87 -15.36 16.94
N LEU A 39 2.15 -15.76 16.89
CA LEU A 39 2.80 -16.18 15.65
C LEU A 39 2.41 -17.59 15.20
N THR A 40 2.08 -18.50 16.14
CA THR A 40 1.73 -19.90 15.83
C THR A 40 0.24 -20.12 15.63
N ALA A 41 -0.61 -19.23 16.14
CA ALA A 41 -2.06 -19.32 15.94
C ALA A 41 -2.41 -19.30 14.44
N LYS A 42 -3.52 -19.95 14.08
CA LYS A 42 -4.03 -20.02 12.71
C LYS A 42 -4.65 -18.68 12.28
N ASN A 43 -3.81 -17.66 12.24
CA ASN A 43 -4.18 -16.31 11.82
C ASN A 43 -3.31 -15.83 10.67
N ALA A 44 -3.92 -15.14 9.73
CA ALA A 44 -3.21 -14.50 8.62
C ALA A 44 -2.41 -13.29 9.12
N CYS A 45 -1.20 -13.11 8.62
CA CYS A 45 -0.36 -11.97 8.95
C CYS A 45 -1.01 -10.64 8.52
N LYS A 46 -1.06 -9.67 9.42
CA LYS A 46 -1.64 -8.35 9.18
C LYS A 46 -0.65 -7.34 8.57
N ALA A 47 0.62 -7.70 8.38
CA ALA A 47 1.63 -6.73 7.97
C ALA A 47 1.44 -6.27 6.53
N CYS A 48 1.66 -7.14 5.55
CA CYS A 48 1.65 -6.78 4.14
C CYS A 48 0.83 -7.74 3.26
N ALA A 49 0.51 -7.29 2.05
CA ALA A 49 -0.30 -8.05 1.11
C ALA A 49 0.39 -9.30 0.53
N TYR A 50 1.69 -9.51 0.77
CA TYR A 50 2.35 -10.76 0.41
C TYR A 50 1.66 -11.98 1.05
N GLY A 51 1.08 -11.78 2.23
CA GLY A 51 0.31 -12.79 2.93
C GLY A 51 1.18 -13.89 3.56
N MET A 52 0.77 -14.41 4.68
CA MET A 52 1.33 -15.54 5.40
C MET A 52 0.33 -15.97 6.46
N GLY A 53 0.45 -17.18 6.95
CA GLY A 53 -0.44 -17.69 8.00
C GLY A 53 -1.81 -18.07 7.44
N GLY A 54 -2.76 -18.26 8.33
CA GLY A 54 -4.07 -18.81 8.03
C GLY A 54 -4.17 -20.28 8.43
N GLN A 55 -4.98 -21.06 7.72
CA GLN A 55 -5.33 -22.42 8.16
C GLN A 55 -4.18 -23.44 8.09
N ARG A 56 -3.16 -23.16 7.27
CA ARG A 56 -1.92 -23.96 7.21
C ARG A 56 -1.00 -23.76 8.42
N GLY A 57 -1.29 -22.76 9.26
CA GLY A 57 -0.51 -22.37 10.45
C GLY A 57 -0.01 -20.94 10.36
N GLY A 58 0.09 -20.26 11.50
CA GLY A 58 0.38 -18.83 11.57
C GLY A 58 1.70 -18.38 10.92
N MET A 59 2.68 -19.29 10.79
CA MET A 59 3.98 -19.02 10.16
C MET A 59 4.19 -19.77 8.85
N THR A 60 3.14 -20.32 8.24
CA THR A 60 3.20 -21.10 7.00
C THR A 60 2.58 -20.31 5.85
N ASN A 61 3.14 -20.35 4.65
CA ASN A 61 2.56 -19.73 3.46
C ASN A 61 1.77 -20.75 2.62
N GLU A 62 1.18 -20.32 1.49
CA GLU A 62 0.40 -21.15 0.59
C GLU A 62 1.20 -22.25 -0.15
N LEU A 63 2.53 -22.18 -0.12
CA LEU A 63 3.44 -23.21 -0.66
C LEU A 63 3.92 -24.19 0.42
N ASP A 64 3.28 -24.21 1.60
CA ASP A 64 3.68 -25.03 2.75
C ASP A 64 5.10 -24.75 3.29
N GLU A 65 5.67 -23.58 2.95
CA GLU A 65 6.96 -23.17 3.48
C GLU A 65 6.85 -22.77 4.96
N PHE A 66 7.68 -23.38 5.81
CA PHE A 66 7.76 -23.10 7.24
C PHE A 66 9.23 -22.98 7.72
N PRO A 67 9.55 -22.03 8.61
CA PRO A 67 8.80 -20.83 8.95
C PRO A 67 8.88 -19.79 7.83
N SER A 68 7.77 -19.09 7.54
CA SER A 68 7.70 -18.01 6.54
C SER A 68 7.63 -16.61 7.17
N VAL A 69 7.94 -16.50 8.46
CA VAL A 69 7.94 -15.25 9.24
C VAL A 69 9.06 -14.29 8.80
N CYS A 70 8.81 -12.99 8.91
CA CYS A 70 9.80 -11.94 8.68
C CYS A 70 9.77 -10.89 9.80
N ASN A 71 10.78 -9.99 9.84
CA ASN A 71 10.83 -8.91 10.83
C ASN A 71 9.58 -8.02 10.81
N LYS A 72 9.02 -7.73 9.63
CA LYS A 72 7.77 -6.93 9.52
C LYS A 72 6.58 -7.60 10.15
N SER A 73 6.45 -8.92 10.07
CA SER A 73 5.37 -9.65 10.76
C SER A 73 5.51 -9.55 12.29
N VAL A 74 6.73 -9.60 12.81
CA VAL A 74 7.00 -9.43 14.25
C VAL A 74 6.78 -7.99 14.71
N GLN A 75 7.25 -7.00 13.93
CA GLN A 75 6.97 -5.58 14.19
C GLN A 75 5.46 -5.29 14.21
N ALA A 76 4.70 -5.83 13.27
CA ALA A 76 3.25 -5.67 13.25
C ALA A 76 2.57 -6.28 14.48
N GLN A 77 3.04 -7.43 14.98
CA GLN A 77 2.55 -8.02 16.21
C GLN A 77 2.92 -7.20 17.46
N SER A 78 4.05 -6.52 17.46
CA SER A 78 4.47 -5.72 18.61
C SER A 78 3.52 -4.56 18.93
N THR A 79 2.84 -4.01 17.95
CA THR A 79 1.81 -2.97 18.16
C THR A 79 0.52 -3.53 18.74
N ASP A 80 0.16 -4.80 18.46
CA ASP A 80 -1.04 -5.42 19.00
C ASP A 80 -0.86 -5.96 20.42
N ILE A 81 0.37 -6.35 20.79
CA ILE A 81 0.68 -6.99 22.08
C ILE A 81 1.07 -5.95 23.16
N GLN A 82 0.80 -4.69 22.92
CA GLN A 82 1.00 -3.65 23.94
C GLN A 82 -0.11 -3.66 25.00
N PRO A 83 0.17 -3.19 26.23
CA PRO A 83 -0.88 -2.93 27.23
C PRO A 83 -1.81 -1.81 26.75
N ALA A 84 -2.91 -1.63 27.44
CA ALA A 84 -3.78 -0.48 27.23
C ALA A 84 -3.03 0.83 27.51
N ILE A 85 -3.38 1.88 26.76
CA ILE A 85 -2.89 3.25 27.04
C ILE A 85 -3.28 3.62 28.46
N PRO A 86 -2.34 4.10 29.31
CA PRO A 86 -2.64 4.57 30.64
C PRO A 86 -3.67 5.70 30.64
N ARG A 87 -4.59 5.73 31.60
CA ARG A 87 -5.67 6.73 31.62
C ARG A 87 -5.14 8.17 31.78
N GLU A 88 -4.02 8.32 32.44
CA GLU A 88 -3.35 9.59 32.68
C GLU A 88 -2.97 10.31 31.36
N ILE A 89 -2.77 9.55 30.29
CA ILE A 89 -2.50 10.13 28.96
C ILE A 89 -3.67 10.99 28.45
N PHE A 90 -4.91 10.64 28.82
CA PHE A 90 -6.11 11.41 28.41
C PHE A 90 -6.37 12.66 29.25
N GLU A 91 -5.57 12.90 30.30
CA GLU A 91 -5.54 14.17 31.05
C GLU A 91 -4.72 15.26 30.33
N HIS A 92 -3.85 14.86 29.40
CA HIS A 92 -3.09 15.79 28.54
C HIS A 92 -3.99 16.47 27.51
N THR A 93 -3.58 17.69 27.13
CA THR A 93 -4.22 18.41 26.04
C THR A 93 -3.85 17.82 24.68
N LEU A 94 -4.60 18.17 23.65
CA LEU A 94 -4.25 17.78 22.28
C LEU A 94 -2.90 18.40 21.87
N ASP A 95 -2.60 19.61 22.31
CA ASP A 95 -1.31 20.26 22.03
C ASP A 95 -0.15 19.46 22.64
N ASP A 96 -0.30 18.96 23.88
CA ASP A 96 0.70 18.08 24.50
C ASP A 96 0.91 16.79 23.70
N LEU A 97 -0.18 16.19 23.21
CA LEU A 97 -0.13 14.96 22.42
C LEU A 97 0.43 15.18 21.00
N GLN A 98 0.30 16.38 20.44
CA GLN A 98 0.85 16.75 19.14
C GLN A 98 2.38 16.90 19.16
N GLU A 99 2.99 17.15 20.32
CA GLU A 99 4.45 17.19 20.49
C GLU A 99 5.10 15.80 20.36
N LEU A 100 4.33 14.72 20.49
CA LEU A 100 4.84 13.36 20.34
C LEU A 100 5.19 13.07 18.88
N THR A 101 6.29 12.35 18.66
CA THR A 101 6.62 11.79 17.35
C THR A 101 5.64 10.69 16.96
N GLY A 102 5.56 10.38 15.67
CA GLY A 102 4.72 9.28 15.20
C GLY A 102 5.05 7.94 15.87
N ARG A 103 6.34 7.71 16.20
CA ARG A 103 6.78 6.51 16.91
C ARG A 103 6.32 6.52 18.38
N GLU A 104 6.49 7.61 19.08
CA GLU A 104 6.05 7.76 20.47
C GLU A 104 4.53 7.55 20.59
N MET A 105 3.75 8.17 19.70
CA MET A 105 2.30 7.99 19.63
C MET A 105 1.90 6.52 19.48
N GLU A 106 2.50 5.79 18.55
CA GLU A 106 2.24 4.35 18.34
C GLU A 106 2.67 3.47 19.54
N HIS A 107 3.59 3.96 20.37
CA HIS A 107 4.10 3.25 21.54
C HIS A 107 3.40 3.63 22.85
N LEU A 108 2.42 4.53 22.85
CA LEU A 108 1.59 4.80 24.04
C LEU A 108 0.85 3.56 24.52
N GLY A 109 0.52 2.63 23.61
CA GLY A 109 -0.18 1.41 23.89
C GLY A 109 -1.39 1.17 23.00
N ARG A 110 -2.18 0.15 23.34
CA ARG A 110 -3.45 -0.17 22.71
C ARG A 110 -4.55 0.74 23.23
N LEU A 111 -5.39 1.25 22.34
CA LEU A 111 -6.61 1.91 22.79
C LEU A 111 -7.53 0.88 23.45
N GLY A 112 -7.88 1.10 24.72
CA GLY A 112 -8.62 0.16 25.54
C GLY A 112 -9.99 0.67 26.00
N THR A 113 -10.36 1.90 25.62
CA THR A 113 -11.66 2.50 25.96
C THR A 113 -12.08 3.48 24.86
N PRO A 114 -13.40 3.61 24.57
CA PRO A 114 -13.88 4.67 23.70
C PRO A 114 -13.51 6.05 24.24
N LEU A 115 -13.11 6.95 23.34
CA LEU A 115 -12.74 8.33 23.67
C LEU A 115 -13.65 9.29 22.94
N PHE A 116 -14.05 10.36 23.63
CA PHE A 116 -14.85 11.44 23.07
C PHE A 116 -14.16 12.78 23.26
N LYS A 117 -14.05 13.57 22.22
CA LYS A 117 -13.69 14.98 22.27
C LYS A 117 -14.95 15.79 21.97
N ARG A 118 -15.40 16.58 22.94
CA ARG A 118 -16.52 17.51 22.73
C ARG A 118 -16.16 18.63 21.77
N ALA A 119 -17.17 19.22 21.16
CA ALA A 119 -16.95 20.43 20.38
C ALA A 119 -16.27 21.50 21.23
N GLY A 120 -15.20 22.09 20.70
CA GLY A 120 -14.41 23.12 21.38
C GLY A 120 -13.50 22.63 22.53
N SER A 121 -13.51 21.34 22.87
CA SER A 121 -12.59 20.77 23.86
C SER A 121 -11.18 20.60 23.30
N ASP A 122 -10.19 20.73 24.17
CA ASP A 122 -8.76 20.52 23.90
C ASP A 122 -8.24 19.13 24.34
N ARG A 123 -9.13 18.22 24.76
CA ARG A 123 -8.75 16.89 25.26
C ARG A 123 -9.80 15.82 24.97
N PHE A 124 -9.40 14.56 25.12
CA PHE A 124 -10.28 13.41 25.07
C PHE A 124 -10.80 13.03 26.46
N GLU A 125 -12.05 12.60 26.51
CA GLU A 125 -12.70 12.02 27.69
C GLU A 125 -13.03 10.56 27.41
N PRO A 126 -12.66 9.59 28.27
CA PRO A 126 -13.16 8.23 28.19
C PRO A 126 -14.69 8.20 28.37
N VAL A 127 -15.37 7.43 27.50
CA VAL A 127 -16.84 7.23 27.55
C VAL A 127 -17.16 5.74 27.48
N ASP A 128 -18.41 5.39 27.80
CA ASP A 128 -18.90 4.02 27.65
C ASP A 128 -19.34 3.72 26.21
N TRP A 129 -19.54 2.44 25.91
CA TRP A 129 -19.94 1.98 24.58
C TRP A 129 -21.33 2.41 24.18
N ASP A 130 -22.31 2.45 25.11
CA ASP A 130 -23.69 2.83 24.81
C ASP A 130 -23.74 4.29 24.37
N PHE A 131 -23.10 5.18 25.14
CA PHE A 131 -22.95 6.58 24.73
C PHE A 131 -22.27 6.69 23.36
N ALA A 132 -21.17 5.99 23.15
CA ALA A 132 -20.37 6.13 21.92
C ALA A 132 -21.15 5.71 20.68
N ILE A 133 -21.87 4.58 20.73
CA ILE A 133 -22.66 4.06 19.61
C ILE A 133 -23.91 4.93 19.36
N ASP A 134 -24.64 5.34 20.40
CA ASP A 134 -25.81 6.20 20.28
C ASP A 134 -25.44 7.57 19.72
N HIS A 135 -24.33 8.15 20.20
CA HIS A 135 -23.84 9.43 19.73
C HIS A 135 -23.40 9.38 18.26
N ALA A 136 -22.67 8.33 17.85
CA ALA A 136 -22.28 8.12 16.46
C ALA A 136 -23.50 8.00 15.53
N ALA A 137 -24.48 7.17 15.90
CA ALA A 137 -25.71 7.01 15.12
C ALA A 137 -26.51 8.31 15.02
N LYS A 138 -26.65 9.05 16.13
CA LYS A 138 -27.32 10.34 16.18
C LYS A 138 -26.64 11.39 15.29
N LYS A 139 -25.31 11.48 15.31
CA LYS A 139 -24.56 12.46 14.51
C LYS A 139 -24.65 12.15 13.00
N LEU A 140 -24.50 10.89 12.63
CA LEU A 140 -24.71 10.45 11.25
C LEU A 140 -26.17 10.70 10.82
N GLY A 141 -27.16 10.35 11.64
CA GLY A 141 -28.57 10.57 11.33
C GLY A 141 -28.96 12.06 11.17
N ALA A 142 -28.20 12.95 11.80
CA ALA A 142 -28.38 14.40 11.64
C ALA A 142 -27.63 14.98 10.43
N THR A 143 -26.81 14.20 9.73
CA THR A 143 -26.01 14.61 8.58
C THR A 143 -26.66 14.11 7.30
N ALA A 144 -26.76 14.95 6.27
CA ALA A 144 -27.20 14.49 4.96
C ALA A 144 -26.19 13.47 4.40
N PRO A 145 -26.61 12.30 3.90
CA PRO A 145 -25.70 11.22 3.51
C PRO A 145 -24.60 11.66 2.52
N GLN A 146 -24.92 12.53 1.56
CA GLN A 146 -23.98 13.04 0.57
C GLN A 146 -22.90 13.95 1.18
N ARG A 147 -23.14 14.50 2.38
CA ARG A 147 -22.19 15.30 3.17
C ARG A 147 -21.39 14.44 4.14
N SER A 148 -21.37 13.13 3.93
CA SER A 148 -20.60 12.16 4.72
C SER A 148 -19.51 11.52 3.89
N PHE A 149 -18.39 11.19 4.55
CA PHE A 149 -17.23 10.55 3.96
C PHE A 149 -16.85 9.28 4.74
N PHE A 150 -16.77 8.15 4.05
CA PHE A 150 -16.41 6.86 4.60
C PHE A 150 -15.05 6.41 4.04
N TYR A 151 -14.03 6.25 4.91
CA TYR A 151 -12.69 5.84 4.52
C TYR A 151 -12.23 4.61 5.31
N SER A 152 -11.72 3.59 4.62
CA SER A 152 -11.19 2.35 5.23
C SER A 152 -9.71 2.15 4.95
N SER A 153 -8.97 1.72 5.98
CA SER A 153 -7.63 1.15 5.83
C SER A 153 -7.68 -0.18 5.07
N GLY A 154 -6.58 -0.55 4.43
CA GLY A 154 -6.42 -1.87 3.81
C GLY A 154 -6.00 -2.98 4.80
N ARG A 155 -6.20 -2.82 6.10
CA ARG A 155 -5.91 -3.85 7.12
C ARG A 155 -7.14 -4.48 7.75
N SER A 156 -8.30 -3.87 7.62
CA SER A 156 -9.57 -4.45 8.07
C SER A 156 -9.88 -5.75 7.33
N SER A 157 -10.70 -6.61 7.93
CA SER A 157 -11.12 -7.87 7.30
C SER A 157 -12.06 -7.63 6.12
N ASN A 158 -12.29 -8.66 5.29
CA ASN A 158 -13.30 -8.60 4.24
C ASN A 158 -14.69 -8.39 4.85
N GLU A 159 -14.97 -9.04 5.96
CA GLU A 159 -16.25 -8.96 6.67
C GLU A 159 -16.51 -7.52 7.15
N ALA A 160 -15.57 -6.93 7.86
CA ALA A 160 -15.70 -5.54 8.33
C ALA A 160 -15.81 -4.56 7.16
N GLY A 161 -15.00 -4.73 6.11
CA GLY A 161 -15.03 -3.87 4.93
C GLY A 161 -16.34 -3.98 4.16
N PHE A 162 -16.90 -5.18 4.02
CA PHE A 162 -18.21 -5.35 3.36
C PHE A 162 -19.32 -4.66 4.14
N LEU A 163 -19.36 -4.86 5.45
CA LEU A 163 -20.36 -4.21 6.30
C LEU A 163 -20.19 -2.67 6.30
N PHE A 164 -18.97 -2.18 6.26
CA PHE A 164 -18.66 -0.76 6.16
C PHE A 164 -19.23 -0.12 4.89
N GLN A 165 -19.00 -0.73 3.72
CA GLN A 165 -19.54 -0.21 2.46
C GLN A 165 -21.05 -0.41 2.35
N LEU A 166 -21.61 -1.49 2.90
CA LEU A 166 -23.05 -1.74 2.96
C LEU A 166 -23.74 -0.67 3.81
N LEU A 167 -23.21 -0.37 4.99
CA LEU A 167 -23.74 0.67 5.88
C LEU A 167 -23.74 2.04 5.18
N ALA A 168 -22.62 2.44 4.58
CA ALA A 168 -22.54 3.72 3.89
C ALA A 168 -23.57 3.87 2.76
N ARG A 169 -23.76 2.83 1.96
CA ARG A 169 -24.72 2.84 0.84
C ARG A 169 -26.17 2.76 1.32
N ALA A 170 -26.46 1.95 2.33
CA ALA A 170 -27.79 1.90 2.93
C ALA A 170 -28.14 3.21 3.63
N TYR A 171 -27.16 3.89 4.22
CA TYR A 171 -27.30 5.25 4.76
C TYR A 171 -27.58 6.28 3.67
N GLY A 172 -27.12 6.07 2.42
CA GLY A 172 -27.45 6.88 1.25
C GLY A 172 -26.26 7.60 0.60
N THR A 173 -25.01 7.13 0.79
CA THR A 173 -23.84 7.73 0.16
C THR A 173 -22.95 6.71 -0.54
N ASN A 174 -22.37 7.11 -1.68
CA ASN A 174 -21.28 6.41 -2.36
C ASN A 174 -19.89 7.06 -2.12
N ASN A 175 -19.76 8.02 -1.20
CA ASN A 175 -18.48 8.57 -0.76
C ASN A 175 -17.72 7.54 0.10
N VAL A 176 -17.47 6.37 -0.48
CA VAL A 176 -16.86 5.20 0.17
C VAL A 176 -15.49 4.96 -0.43
N ASN A 177 -14.44 5.08 0.37
CA ASN A 177 -13.07 5.10 -0.08
C ASN A 177 -12.17 4.16 0.73
N ASN A 178 -11.02 3.84 0.16
CA ASN A 178 -10.00 3.07 0.84
C ASN A 178 -8.59 3.56 0.50
N CYS A 179 -7.60 3.02 1.19
CA CYS A 179 -6.21 3.43 1.04
C CYS A 179 -5.56 3.09 -0.33
N SER A 180 -6.26 2.42 -1.26
CA SER A 180 -5.73 2.18 -2.61
C SER A 180 -5.50 3.46 -3.38
N TYR A 181 -6.29 4.52 -3.11
CA TYR A 181 -6.10 5.86 -3.70
C TYR A 181 -4.75 6.49 -3.33
N TYR A 182 -4.13 6.06 -2.24
CA TYR A 182 -2.78 6.43 -1.83
C TYR A 182 -1.78 5.26 -1.97
N CYS A 183 -2.07 4.30 -2.87
CA CYS A 183 -1.24 3.11 -3.02
C CYS A 183 -1.20 2.61 -4.47
N HIS A 184 -2.12 1.75 -4.87
CA HIS A 184 -2.12 1.02 -6.14
C HIS A 184 -3.40 1.21 -6.98
N GLN A 185 -4.12 2.33 -6.82
CA GLN A 185 -5.27 2.61 -7.70
C GLN A 185 -4.83 2.74 -9.16
N ALA A 186 -3.68 3.38 -9.42
CA ALA A 186 -3.09 3.45 -10.76
C ALA A 186 -2.82 2.06 -11.37
N THR A 187 -2.49 1.05 -10.56
CA THR A 187 -2.39 -0.34 -11.02
C THR A 187 -3.74 -0.88 -11.45
N SER A 188 -4.79 -0.64 -10.68
CA SER A 188 -6.13 -1.14 -11.01
C SER A 188 -6.64 -0.54 -12.32
N GLU A 189 -6.42 0.76 -12.54
CA GLU A 189 -6.77 1.46 -13.78
C GLU A 189 -5.93 0.97 -14.98
N GLY A 190 -4.59 0.95 -14.85
CA GLY A 190 -3.71 0.58 -15.95
C GLY A 190 -3.83 -0.89 -16.37
N LEU A 191 -3.97 -1.81 -15.42
CA LEU A 191 -4.24 -3.21 -15.73
C LEU A 191 -5.69 -3.43 -16.20
N GLY A 192 -6.64 -2.65 -15.70
CA GLY A 192 -8.03 -2.67 -16.18
C GLY A 192 -8.13 -2.36 -17.66
N THR A 193 -7.40 -1.34 -18.13
CA THR A 193 -7.39 -0.92 -19.55
C THR A 193 -6.58 -1.87 -20.45
N THR A 194 -5.53 -2.52 -19.93
CA THR A 194 -4.63 -3.37 -20.75
C THR A 194 -5.04 -4.83 -20.76
N ILE A 195 -5.34 -5.43 -19.60
CA ILE A 195 -5.67 -6.86 -19.50
C ILE A 195 -7.07 -7.13 -18.91
N GLY A 196 -7.83 -6.08 -18.63
CA GLY A 196 -9.19 -6.18 -18.08
C GLY A 196 -9.27 -6.66 -16.64
N LYS A 197 -8.17 -6.63 -15.87
CA LYS A 197 -8.12 -7.09 -14.48
C LYS A 197 -7.19 -6.18 -13.66
N GLY A 198 -7.68 -5.59 -12.60
CA GLY A 198 -6.91 -4.65 -11.75
C GLY A 198 -6.01 -5.30 -10.69
N THR A 199 -5.70 -6.60 -10.80
CA THR A 199 -4.95 -7.38 -9.81
C THR A 199 -3.80 -8.15 -10.45
N SER A 200 -2.98 -8.85 -9.63
CA SER A 200 -1.92 -9.73 -10.12
C SER A 200 -2.46 -10.77 -11.11
N SER A 201 -1.69 -11.05 -12.16
CA SER A 201 -1.98 -12.15 -13.08
C SER A 201 -1.27 -13.47 -12.69
N VAL A 202 -0.44 -13.45 -11.65
CA VAL A 202 0.35 -14.57 -11.14
C VAL A 202 -0.04 -14.93 -9.72
N GLU A 203 0.20 -16.18 -9.34
CA GLU A 203 0.18 -16.68 -7.98
C GLU A 203 1.61 -16.80 -7.41
N LEU A 204 1.75 -17.10 -6.12
CA LEU A 204 3.07 -17.17 -5.48
C LEU A 204 3.95 -18.29 -6.11
N GLU A 205 3.34 -19.40 -6.51
CA GLU A 205 4.03 -20.52 -7.14
C GLU A 205 4.72 -20.11 -8.45
N ASP A 206 4.16 -19.18 -9.22
CA ASP A 206 4.73 -18.75 -10.50
C ASP A 206 6.16 -18.16 -10.34
N LEU A 207 6.46 -17.59 -9.20
CA LEU A 207 7.82 -17.09 -8.91
C LEU A 207 8.86 -18.22 -8.83
N THR A 208 8.43 -19.44 -8.60
CA THR A 208 9.33 -20.60 -8.50
C THR A 208 9.85 -21.07 -9.85
N GLY A 209 9.15 -20.73 -10.95
CA GLY A 209 9.53 -21.11 -12.32
C GLY A 209 10.00 -19.94 -13.19
N ALA A 210 9.93 -18.69 -12.69
CA ALA A 210 10.42 -17.53 -13.41
C ALA A 210 11.95 -17.58 -13.60
N ASP A 211 12.42 -17.29 -14.81
CA ASP A 211 13.84 -17.21 -15.15
C ASP A 211 14.35 -15.76 -15.20
N LEU A 212 13.44 -14.78 -15.25
CA LEU A 212 13.73 -13.36 -15.07
C LEU A 212 12.64 -12.69 -14.22
N ILE A 213 13.04 -11.92 -13.22
CA ILE A 213 12.12 -11.09 -12.45
C ILE A 213 12.58 -9.63 -12.52
N PHE A 214 11.75 -8.77 -13.08
CA PHE A 214 11.92 -7.32 -12.95
C PHE A 214 11.36 -6.84 -11.61
N VAL A 215 12.10 -5.96 -10.93
CA VAL A 215 11.65 -5.27 -9.71
C VAL A 215 11.70 -3.76 -9.98
N ILE A 216 10.55 -3.14 -10.21
CA ILE A 216 10.44 -1.77 -10.75
C ILE A 216 9.84 -0.83 -9.70
N GLY A 217 10.57 0.22 -9.35
CA GLY A 217 10.06 1.23 -8.40
C GLY A 217 9.62 0.66 -7.04
N ALA A 218 10.33 -0.36 -6.54
CA ALA A 218 9.98 -1.06 -5.32
C ALA A 218 11.22 -1.33 -4.45
N ASN A 219 11.06 -1.35 -3.13
CA ASN A 219 12.07 -1.82 -2.18
C ASN A 219 11.52 -2.97 -1.32
N PRO A 220 11.40 -4.18 -1.87
CA PRO A 220 10.90 -5.33 -1.11
C PRO A 220 11.80 -5.73 0.05
N SER A 221 13.08 -5.39 0.06
CA SER A 221 13.96 -5.64 1.21
C SER A 221 13.47 -4.96 2.49
N SER A 222 12.81 -3.81 2.33
CA SER A 222 12.20 -3.03 3.41
C SER A 222 10.72 -3.40 3.64
N ASN A 223 9.93 -3.50 2.57
CA ASN A 223 8.46 -3.60 2.67
C ASN A 223 7.91 -5.03 2.59
N HIS A 224 8.58 -5.92 1.84
CA HIS A 224 8.17 -7.30 1.58
C HIS A 224 9.34 -8.28 1.73
N PRO A 225 9.99 -8.38 2.92
CA PRO A 225 11.26 -9.13 3.06
C PRO A 225 11.18 -10.60 2.61
N ARG A 226 9.99 -11.21 2.63
CA ARG A 226 9.80 -12.58 2.12
C ARG A 226 9.89 -12.69 0.61
N PHE A 227 9.59 -11.62 -0.13
CA PHE A 227 9.78 -11.59 -1.58
C PHE A 227 11.27 -11.68 -1.93
N ILE A 228 12.17 -11.18 -1.08
CA ILE A 228 13.63 -11.34 -1.25
C ILE A 228 14.04 -12.82 -1.31
N HIS A 229 13.34 -13.70 -0.58
CA HIS A 229 13.59 -15.15 -0.67
C HIS A 229 13.31 -15.69 -2.08
N MET A 230 12.22 -15.23 -2.71
CA MET A 230 11.87 -15.67 -4.07
C MET A 230 12.88 -15.12 -5.09
N LEU A 231 13.32 -13.86 -4.93
CA LEU A 231 14.37 -13.27 -5.78
C LEU A 231 15.69 -14.05 -5.64
N LYS A 232 16.11 -14.32 -4.39
CA LYS A 232 17.29 -15.17 -4.11
C LYS A 232 17.15 -16.55 -4.75
N ASN A 233 16.00 -17.21 -4.58
CA ASN A 233 15.75 -18.52 -5.14
C ASN A 233 15.79 -18.51 -6.69
N CYS A 234 15.28 -17.46 -7.34
CA CYS A 234 15.43 -17.25 -8.77
C CYS A 234 16.90 -17.19 -9.16
N ARG A 235 17.72 -16.40 -8.47
CA ARG A 235 19.17 -16.29 -8.68
C ARG A 235 19.89 -17.63 -8.48
N GLU A 236 19.54 -18.40 -7.47
CA GLU A 236 20.16 -19.70 -7.19
C GLU A 236 19.83 -20.78 -8.24
N ARG A 237 18.71 -20.64 -8.96
CA ARG A 237 18.37 -21.50 -10.10
C ARG A 237 19.04 -21.06 -11.42
N GLY A 238 19.87 -20.00 -11.40
CA GLY A 238 20.50 -19.42 -12.58
C GLY A 238 19.64 -18.39 -13.32
N GLY A 239 18.49 -18.01 -12.75
CA GLY A 239 17.65 -16.93 -13.28
C GLY A 239 18.23 -15.55 -12.94
N GLU A 240 17.60 -14.51 -13.48
CA GLU A 240 18.03 -13.13 -13.33
C GLU A 240 17.03 -12.30 -12.53
N VAL A 241 17.54 -11.26 -11.87
CA VAL A 241 16.74 -10.23 -11.19
C VAL A 241 17.25 -8.88 -11.65
N ILE A 242 16.48 -8.16 -12.42
CA ILE A 242 16.78 -6.80 -12.89
C ILE A 242 16.00 -5.82 -12.05
N VAL A 243 16.71 -4.97 -11.33
CA VAL A 243 16.11 -3.90 -10.51
C VAL A 243 16.14 -2.58 -11.29
N ILE A 244 14.98 -1.96 -11.45
CA ILE A 244 14.80 -0.62 -12.02
C ILE A 244 14.32 0.29 -10.89
N ASN A 245 15.23 1.11 -10.35
CA ASN A 245 14.93 1.98 -9.21
C ASN A 245 15.95 3.13 -9.19
N PRO A 246 15.54 4.41 -9.08
CA PRO A 246 16.48 5.52 -8.97
C PRO A 246 17.40 5.41 -7.75
N ALA A 247 16.92 4.91 -6.62
CA ALA A 247 17.74 4.66 -5.43
C ALA A 247 18.41 3.30 -5.47
N LYS A 248 19.73 3.24 -5.29
CA LYS A 248 20.44 1.96 -5.15
C LYS A 248 20.28 1.40 -3.74
N GLU A 249 19.18 0.72 -3.52
CA GLU A 249 18.79 0.17 -2.22
C GLU A 249 19.70 -0.99 -1.79
N PRO A 250 20.41 -0.87 -0.66
CA PRO A 250 21.42 -1.89 -0.24
C PRO A 250 20.86 -3.31 -0.15
N GLY A 251 19.64 -3.45 0.37
CA GLY A 251 18.98 -4.76 0.52
C GLY A 251 18.51 -5.39 -0.80
N LEU A 252 18.48 -4.65 -1.91
CA LEU A 252 18.27 -5.19 -3.26
C LEU A 252 19.57 -5.55 -3.96
N VAL A 253 20.69 -4.95 -3.55
CA VAL A 253 22.03 -5.35 -4.02
C VAL A 253 22.43 -6.64 -3.32
N LYS A 254 22.45 -6.64 -1.98
CA LYS A 254 22.88 -7.79 -1.18
C LYS A 254 22.00 -7.95 0.05
N PHE A 255 21.57 -9.18 0.31
CA PHE A 255 20.70 -9.47 1.46
C PHE A 255 21.13 -10.77 2.17
N SER A 256 21.29 -10.69 3.48
CA SER A 256 21.58 -11.84 4.32
C SER A 256 20.28 -12.48 4.79
N VAL A 257 19.93 -13.60 4.16
CA VAL A 257 18.66 -14.30 4.35
C VAL A 257 18.74 -15.24 5.55
N PRO A 258 17.99 -15.00 6.66
CA PRO A 258 18.12 -15.79 7.89
C PRO A 258 17.87 -17.30 7.73
N LYS A 259 16.95 -17.68 6.82
CA LYS A 259 16.66 -19.09 6.49
C LYS A 259 17.77 -19.81 5.73
N SER A 260 18.76 -19.09 5.20
CA SER A 260 19.85 -19.66 4.40
C SER A 260 21.16 -19.58 5.17
N PRO A 261 21.64 -20.69 5.78
CA PRO A 261 22.95 -20.72 6.46
C PRO A 261 24.08 -20.23 5.56
N ARG A 262 24.04 -20.62 4.27
CA ARG A 262 25.02 -20.18 3.28
C ARG A 262 24.99 -18.65 3.09
N SER A 263 23.82 -18.03 3.03
CA SER A 263 23.66 -16.59 2.92
C SER A 263 24.21 -15.87 4.16
N MET A 264 23.90 -16.40 5.35
CA MET A 264 24.38 -15.84 6.62
C MET A 264 25.90 -15.91 6.76
N LEU A 265 26.51 -17.06 6.43
CA LEU A 265 27.97 -17.28 6.54
C LEU A 265 28.77 -16.47 5.49
N LYS A 266 28.22 -16.25 4.29
CA LYS A 266 28.86 -15.48 3.21
C LYS A 266 28.65 -13.97 3.34
N GLY A 267 28.02 -13.48 4.41
CA GLY A 267 27.71 -12.06 4.59
C GLY A 267 26.65 -11.54 3.60
N GLY A 268 25.73 -12.40 3.16
CA GLY A 268 24.63 -12.08 2.27
C GLY A 268 24.71 -12.76 0.90
N SER A 269 23.56 -12.85 0.24
CA SER A 269 23.41 -13.27 -1.15
C SER A 269 23.21 -12.06 -2.04
N GLU A 270 23.80 -12.05 -3.22
CA GLU A 270 23.49 -11.08 -4.27
C GLU A 270 22.06 -11.30 -4.76
N ILE A 271 21.25 -10.25 -4.73
CA ILE A 271 19.84 -10.28 -5.12
C ILE A 271 19.71 -9.82 -6.57
N ALA A 272 20.05 -8.57 -6.86
CA ALA A 272 20.05 -8.08 -8.23
C ALA A 272 21.18 -8.74 -9.05
N SER A 273 20.86 -9.23 -10.25
CA SER A 273 21.86 -9.53 -11.27
C SER A 273 22.25 -8.28 -12.04
N ASP A 274 21.34 -7.30 -12.02
CA ASP A 274 21.50 -6.04 -12.70
C ASP A 274 20.73 -4.94 -12.01
N TYR A 275 21.24 -3.69 -12.03
CA TYR A 275 20.62 -2.54 -11.38
C TYR A 275 20.64 -1.33 -12.31
N VAL A 276 19.46 -0.83 -12.68
CA VAL A 276 19.27 0.31 -13.58
C VAL A 276 18.63 1.45 -12.80
N GLN A 277 19.25 2.64 -12.85
CA GLN A 277 18.84 3.81 -12.08
C GLN A 277 18.35 4.93 -13.00
N PRO A 278 17.10 4.87 -13.52
CA PRO A 278 16.55 5.99 -14.30
C PRO A 278 16.31 7.19 -13.40
N ARG A 279 16.26 8.39 -13.99
CA ARG A 279 15.82 9.58 -13.26
C ARG A 279 14.41 9.38 -12.71
N VAL A 280 14.12 9.96 -11.55
CA VAL A 280 12.79 9.89 -10.95
C VAL A 280 11.72 10.38 -11.95
N GLY A 281 10.69 9.55 -12.16
CA GLY A 281 9.56 9.87 -13.06
C GLY A 281 9.78 9.62 -14.55
N SER A 282 10.91 9.02 -14.93
CA SER A 282 11.25 8.76 -16.33
C SER A 282 11.12 7.30 -16.78
N ASP A 283 10.49 6.46 -15.97
CA ASP A 283 10.39 5.01 -16.18
C ASP A 283 9.77 4.65 -17.55
N ILE A 284 8.77 5.41 -18.03
CA ILE A 284 8.16 5.17 -19.35
C ILE A 284 9.20 5.25 -20.47
N ALA A 285 10.14 6.20 -20.41
CA ALA A 285 11.17 6.33 -21.43
C ALA A 285 12.09 5.11 -21.47
N LEU A 286 12.52 4.62 -20.29
CA LEU A 286 13.33 3.40 -20.18
C LEU A 286 12.57 2.18 -20.71
N LEU A 287 11.31 1.98 -20.31
CA LEU A 287 10.49 0.85 -20.76
C LEU A 287 10.23 0.89 -22.28
N LYS A 288 10.02 2.09 -22.86
CA LYS A 288 9.92 2.26 -24.31
C LYS A 288 11.25 1.97 -25.02
N GLY A 289 12.39 2.35 -24.43
CA GLY A 289 13.71 2.00 -24.96
C GLY A 289 13.93 0.49 -25.00
N ILE A 290 13.55 -0.23 -23.96
CA ILE A 290 13.58 -1.70 -23.92
C ILE A 290 12.65 -2.27 -25.01
N ALA A 291 11.42 -1.76 -25.14
CA ALA A 291 10.48 -2.21 -26.16
C ALA A 291 11.00 -1.92 -27.58
N LYS A 292 11.64 -0.76 -27.80
CA LYS A 292 12.26 -0.40 -29.07
C LYS A 292 13.34 -1.40 -29.49
N THR A 293 14.24 -1.74 -28.57
CA THR A 293 15.29 -2.72 -28.83
C THR A 293 14.71 -4.11 -29.16
N VAL A 294 13.66 -4.54 -28.44
CA VAL A 294 12.96 -5.82 -28.72
C VAL A 294 12.38 -5.82 -30.11
N LEU A 295 11.72 -4.72 -30.55
CA LEU A 295 11.15 -4.57 -31.89
C LEU A 295 12.22 -4.48 -32.99
N GLU A 296 13.33 -3.80 -32.75
CA GLU A 296 14.45 -3.69 -33.69
C GLU A 296 15.17 -5.04 -33.87
N ALA A 297 15.21 -5.86 -32.82
CA ALA A 297 15.78 -7.20 -32.85
C ALA A 297 14.80 -8.28 -33.36
N GLY A 298 13.52 -7.94 -33.62
CA GLY A 298 12.51 -8.90 -34.06
C GLY A 298 12.19 -9.97 -33.02
N GLN A 299 12.26 -9.62 -31.73
CA GLN A 299 12.08 -10.56 -30.61
C GLN A 299 10.67 -10.50 -29.99
N GLU A 300 9.77 -9.73 -30.54
CA GLU A 300 8.37 -9.68 -30.14
C GLU A 300 7.63 -11.00 -30.49
N ASP A 301 6.67 -11.39 -29.67
CA ASP A 301 5.84 -12.57 -29.90
C ASP A 301 4.68 -12.24 -30.84
N ARG A 302 4.93 -12.28 -32.17
CA ARG A 302 3.91 -12.03 -33.20
C ARG A 302 2.75 -13.00 -33.12
N GLY A 303 2.98 -14.23 -32.68
CA GLY A 303 1.93 -15.23 -32.52
C GLY A 303 0.94 -14.85 -31.43
N PHE A 304 1.45 -14.51 -30.23
CA PHE A 304 0.65 -14.01 -29.12
C PHE A 304 -0.09 -12.72 -29.52
N ILE A 305 0.62 -11.76 -30.12
CA ILE A 305 0.07 -10.47 -30.51
C ILE A 305 -1.11 -10.64 -31.47
N ALA A 306 -0.95 -11.43 -32.52
CA ALA A 306 -1.99 -11.66 -33.51
C ALA A 306 -3.22 -12.37 -32.95
N ALA A 307 -3.01 -13.36 -32.08
CA ALA A 307 -4.10 -14.17 -31.51
C ALA A 307 -4.84 -13.45 -30.37
N HIS A 308 -4.12 -12.72 -29.51
CA HIS A 308 -4.61 -12.34 -28.20
C HIS A 308 -4.54 -10.84 -27.90
N ALA A 309 -4.01 -9.99 -28.79
CA ALA A 309 -3.87 -8.58 -28.51
C ALA A 309 -4.53 -7.69 -29.57
N SER A 310 -4.81 -6.44 -29.18
CA SER A 310 -5.26 -5.34 -30.05
C SER A 310 -4.42 -4.08 -29.79
N GLY A 311 -4.52 -3.07 -30.66
CA GLY A 311 -3.79 -1.81 -30.52
C GLY A 311 -2.30 -1.86 -30.85
N PHE A 312 -1.75 -3.01 -31.24
CA PHE A 312 -0.31 -3.19 -31.45
C PHE A 312 0.26 -2.29 -32.56
N ALA A 313 -0.45 -2.09 -33.66
CA ALA A 313 0.06 -1.27 -34.77
C ALA A 313 0.32 0.18 -34.37
N ALA A 314 -0.56 0.78 -33.57
CA ALA A 314 -0.37 2.13 -33.04
C ALA A 314 0.79 2.19 -32.03
N PHE A 315 0.91 1.19 -31.15
CA PHE A 315 2.02 1.05 -30.21
C PHE A 315 3.36 0.89 -30.95
N GLU A 316 3.44 -0.01 -31.93
CA GLU A 316 4.66 -0.22 -32.72
C GLU A 316 5.09 1.05 -33.46
N ALA A 317 4.14 1.76 -34.07
CA ALA A 317 4.41 3.02 -34.75
C ALA A 317 4.96 4.08 -33.79
N ASP A 318 4.38 4.24 -32.61
CA ASP A 318 4.83 5.15 -31.56
C ASP A 318 6.25 4.82 -31.09
N ILE A 319 6.54 3.54 -30.81
CA ILE A 319 7.88 3.11 -30.38
C ILE A 319 8.93 3.33 -31.47
N ARG A 320 8.61 3.03 -32.74
CA ARG A 320 9.56 3.21 -33.86
C ARG A 320 9.83 4.67 -34.18
N ALA A 321 8.84 5.54 -34.01
CA ALA A 321 8.99 6.98 -34.23
C ALA A 321 9.85 7.69 -33.18
N LEU A 322 9.95 7.12 -31.96
CA LEU A 322 10.68 7.72 -30.85
C LEU A 322 12.20 7.64 -31.08
N GLY A 323 12.89 8.78 -31.02
CA GLY A 323 14.35 8.85 -31.19
C GLY A 323 15.11 8.32 -29.98
N TRP A 324 16.28 7.69 -30.21
CA TRP A 324 17.15 7.24 -29.10
C TRP A 324 17.64 8.41 -28.25
N ASP A 325 17.98 9.55 -28.88
CA ASP A 325 18.41 10.76 -28.14
C ASP A 325 17.32 11.26 -27.18
N GLU A 326 16.05 11.15 -27.59
CA GLU A 326 14.92 11.54 -26.75
C GLU A 326 14.74 10.58 -25.56
N ILE A 327 14.89 9.27 -25.79
CA ILE A 327 14.83 8.25 -24.75
C ILE A 327 15.95 8.47 -23.72
N VAL A 328 17.19 8.55 -24.18
CA VAL A 328 18.38 8.74 -23.34
C VAL A 328 18.29 10.04 -22.55
N ALA A 329 17.93 11.14 -23.23
CA ALA A 329 17.75 12.43 -22.58
C ALA A 329 16.66 12.41 -21.51
N ALA A 330 15.56 11.67 -21.69
CA ALA A 330 14.48 11.57 -20.72
C ALA A 330 14.90 10.72 -19.51
N CYS A 331 15.36 9.47 -19.71
CA CYS A 331 15.63 8.55 -18.60
C CYS A 331 17.02 8.69 -17.97
N GLY A 332 17.99 9.30 -18.66
CA GLY A 332 19.37 9.43 -18.20
C GLY A 332 20.16 8.13 -18.26
N ILE A 333 19.70 7.14 -19.04
CA ILE A 333 20.37 5.85 -19.23
C ILE A 333 20.88 5.76 -20.66
N GLU A 334 22.16 5.45 -20.81
CA GLU A 334 22.81 5.30 -22.11
C GLU A 334 22.13 4.19 -22.95
N GLN A 335 22.03 4.42 -24.28
CA GLN A 335 21.39 3.47 -25.21
C GLN A 335 21.94 2.06 -25.07
N ALA A 336 23.26 1.89 -25.11
CA ALA A 336 23.92 0.59 -24.97
C ALA A 336 23.52 -0.15 -23.69
N ARG A 337 23.23 0.60 -22.62
CA ARG A 337 22.77 0.03 -21.36
C ARG A 337 21.33 -0.47 -21.44
N ILE A 338 20.47 0.26 -22.11
CA ILE A 338 19.08 -0.14 -22.38
C ILE A 338 19.06 -1.39 -23.25
N GLU A 339 19.88 -1.43 -24.30
CA GLU A 339 20.04 -2.59 -25.19
C GLU A 339 20.50 -3.86 -24.44
N GLN A 340 21.42 -3.73 -23.48
CA GLN A 340 21.85 -4.85 -22.64
C GLN A 340 20.70 -5.43 -21.79
N VAL A 341 19.87 -4.57 -21.19
CA VAL A 341 18.69 -5.00 -20.44
C VAL A 341 17.68 -5.69 -21.37
N ALA A 342 17.44 -5.09 -22.54
CA ALA A 342 16.52 -5.62 -23.53
C ALA A 342 16.99 -6.99 -24.07
N ALA A 343 18.30 -7.17 -24.28
CA ALA A 343 18.86 -8.45 -24.74
C ALA A 343 18.62 -9.58 -23.71
N ARG A 344 18.79 -9.29 -22.41
CA ARG A 344 18.47 -10.27 -21.34
C ARG A 344 16.97 -10.58 -21.30
N TYR A 345 16.12 -9.56 -21.39
CA TYR A 345 14.68 -9.74 -21.51
C TYR A 345 14.32 -10.56 -22.76
N GLY A 346 14.97 -10.30 -23.89
CA GLY A 346 14.78 -11.01 -25.15
C GLY A 346 15.11 -12.51 -25.08
N GLN A 347 16.01 -12.94 -24.20
CA GLN A 347 16.42 -14.33 -24.01
C GLN A 347 15.54 -15.08 -22.99
N ALA A 348 14.90 -14.37 -22.07
CA ALA A 348 14.11 -14.97 -21.01
C ALA A 348 12.81 -15.62 -21.54
N LYS A 349 12.43 -16.75 -20.97
CA LYS A 349 11.24 -17.52 -21.36
C LYS A 349 10.05 -17.28 -20.44
N HIS A 350 10.30 -17.03 -19.16
CA HIS A 350 9.29 -16.82 -18.12
C HIS A 350 9.65 -15.59 -17.30
N VAL A 351 8.96 -14.49 -17.57
CA VAL A 351 9.28 -13.20 -16.98
C VAL A 351 8.15 -12.71 -16.08
N VAL A 352 8.48 -12.38 -14.83
CA VAL A 352 7.56 -11.72 -13.92
C VAL A 352 7.97 -10.24 -13.75
N PHE A 353 7.03 -9.34 -14.00
CA PHE A 353 7.19 -7.90 -13.75
C PHE A 353 6.57 -7.56 -12.40
N ALA A 354 7.41 -7.26 -11.41
CA ALA A 354 6.99 -6.85 -10.08
C ALA A 354 7.24 -5.36 -9.90
N TRP A 355 6.24 -4.60 -9.44
CA TRP A 355 6.39 -3.15 -9.23
C TRP A 355 5.76 -2.66 -7.95
N GLY A 356 6.29 -1.55 -7.42
CA GLY A 356 5.79 -0.90 -6.23
C GLY A 356 5.24 0.50 -6.50
N MET A 357 5.09 1.27 -5.43
CA MET A 357 4.57 2.64 -5.47
C MET A 357 5.50 3.63 -6.19
N GLY A 358 6.75 3.25 -6.48
CA GLY A 358 7.63 3.98 -7.38
C GLY A 358 7.04 4.18 -8.77
N MET A 359 6.11 3.32 -9.20
CA MET A 359 5.41 3.42 -10.47
C MET A 359 4.05 4.11 -10.36
N THR A 360 3.34 3.93 -9.26
CA THR A 360 1.94 4.36 -9.13
C THR A 360 1.75 5.77 -8.58
N HIS A 361 2.74 6.32 -7.87
CA HIS A 361 2.67 7.61 -7.19
C HIS A 361 3.17 8.79 -8.04
N HIS A 362 2.88 8.77 -9.32
CA HIS A 362 3.20 9.84 -10.29
C HIS A 362 1.93 10.46 -10.86
N ILE A 363 2.04 11.68 -11.38
CA ILE A 363 0.97 12.31 -12.16
C ILE A 363 0.58 11.47 -13.40
N HIS A 364 1.46 10.61 -13.85
CA HIS A 364 1.31 9.66 -14.95
C HIS A 364 1.38 8.19 -14.46
N GLY A 365 0.93 7.93 -13.23
CA GLY A 365 1.03 6.61 -12.60
C GLY A 365 0.31 5.49 -13.37
N VAL A 366 -0.84 5.79 -13.98
CA VAL A 366 -1.56 4.83 -14.83
C VAL A 366 -0.76 4.49 -16.07
N ALA A 367 -0.19 5.49 -16.74
CA ALA A 367 0.64 5.30 -17.94
C ALA A 367 1.92 4.49 -17.64
N ASN A 368 2.52 4.64 -16.45
CA ASN A 368 3.62 3.79 -15.99
C ASN A 368 3.23 2.31 -15.94
N VAL A 369 2.05 2.00 -15.41
CA VAL A 369 1.56 0.61 -15.33
C VAL A 369 1.23 0.07 -16.73
N GLU A 370 0.61 0.87 -17.58
CA GLU A 370 0.35 0.52 -18.99
C GLU A 370 1.65 0.24 -19.76
N ALA A 371 2.71 1.01 -19.52
CA ALA A 371 4.02 0.76 -20.12
C ALA A 371 4.64 -0.58 -19.67
N ILE A 372 4.49 -0.96 -18.39
CA ILE A 372 4.89 -2.30 -17.90
C ILE A 372 4.06 -3.38 -18.60
N ALA A 373 2.75 -3.23 -18.68
CA ALA A 373 1.86 -4.20 -19.31
C ALA A 373 2.16 -4.34 -20.81
N ASN A 374 2.40 -3.24 -21.52
CA ASN A 374 2.83 -3.25 -22.93
C ASN A 374 4.10 -4.08 -23.12
N LEU A 375 5.10 -3.86 -22.26
CA LEU A 375 6.36 -4.59 -22.34
C LEU A 375 6.14 -6.10 -22.10
N ALA A 376 5.31 -6.47 -21.12
CA ALA A 376 4.95 -7.86 -20.87
C ALA A 376 4.21 -8.51 -22.05
N MET A 377 3.22 -7.81 -22.62
CA MET A 377 2.44 -8.29 -23.77
C MET A 377 3.30 -8.42 -25.03
N LEU A 378 4.30 -7.55 -25.22
CA LEU A 378 5.17 -7.55 -26.40
C LEU A 378 5.85 -8.90 -26.64
N ARG A 379 6.15 -9.64 -25.60
CA ARG A 379 6.74 -10.98 -25.65
C ARG A 379 5.85 -12.09 -25.10
N GLY A 380 4.54 -11.87 -25.01
CA GLY A 380 3.59 -12.86 -24.50
C GLY A 380 3.90 -13.32 -23.08
N MET A 381 4.39 -12.39 -22.20
CA MET A 381 4.69 -12.69 -20.80
C MET A 381 3.48 -12.52 -19.87
N VAL A 382 2.28 -12.64 -20.43
CA VAL A 382 1.00 -12.62 -19.73
C VAL A 382 0.13 -13.74 -20.27
N GLY A 383 -0.58 -14.43 -19.40
CA GLY A 383 -1.43 -15.55 -19.83
C GLY A 383 -0.67 -16.85 -20.01
N LYS A 384 0.42 -17.04 -19.29
CA LYS A 384 1.14 -18.32 -19.21
C LYS A 384 1.74 -18.53 -17.82
N ARG A 385 1.96 -19.78 -17.45
CA ARG A 385 2.55 -20.15 -16.15
C ARG A 385 3.96 -19.59 -16.01
N TYR A 386 4.33 -19.19 -14.81
CA TYR A 386 5.63 -18.63 -14.43
C TYR A 386 5.96 -17.25 -15.05
N ALA A 387 5.00 -16.61 -15.69
CA ALA A 387 5.17 -15.28 -16.27
C ALA A 387 3.94 -14.41 -16.01
N GLY A 388 4.14 -13.10 -15.81
CA GLY A 388 3.03 -12.17 -15.65
C GLY A 388 3.37 -10.90 -14.87
N LEU A 389 2.31 -10.31 -14.37
CA LEU A 389 2.25 -8.97 -13.80
C LEU A 389 1.96 -9.07 -12.29
N LEU A 390 2.86 -8.52 -11.45
CA LEU A 390 2.80 -8.62 -9.98
C LEU A 390 2.92 -7.25 -9.30
N PRO A 391 1.81 -6.57 -9.02
CA PRO A 391 1.84 -5.37 -8.19
C PRO A 391 2.15 -5.73 -6.73
N LEU A 392 3.22 -5.15 -6.17
CA LEU A 392 3.64 -5.36 -4.79
C LEU A 392 2.82 -4.47 -3.85
N ARG A 393 1.59 -4.88 -3.57
CA ARG A 393 0.65 -4.11 -2.73
C ARG A 393 1.12 -4.04 -1.28
N GLY A 394 0.86 -2.89 -0.62
CA GLY A 394 1.32 -2.64 0.74
C GLY A 394 0.51 -3.36 1.81
N HIS A 395 -0.68 -2.86 2.13
CA HIS A 395 -1.49 -3.36 3.23
C HIS A 395 -2.00 -4.79 3.02
N SER A 396 -2.12 -5.53 4.12
CA SER A 396 -2.41 -6.97 4.11
C SER A 396 -3.71 -7.38 3.42
N ASN A 397 -4.72 -6.52 3.39
CA ASN A 397 -6.03 -6.77 2.78
C ASN A 397 -6.48 -5.64 1.83
N VAL A 398 -5.58 -4.78 1.37
CA VAL A 398 -5.97 -3.65 0.49
C VAL A 398 -6.64 -4.14 -0.80
N GLN A 399 -6.26 -5.31 -1.30
CA GLN A 399 -6.89 -5.91 -2.47
C GLN A 399 -8.28 -6.42 -2.13
N GLY A 400 -8.44 -7.15 -1.02
CA GLY A 400 -9.73 -7.65 -0.54
C GLY A 400 -10.74 -6.53 -0.27
N ILE A 401 -10.31 -5.46 0.42
CA ILE A 401 -11.15 -4.27 0.66
C ILE A 401 -11.70 -3.68 -0.65
N GLY A 402 -10.88 -3.61 -1.70
CA GLY A 402 -11.34 -3.18 -3.03
C GLY A 402 -12.26 -4.21 -3.70
N THR A 403 -11.97 -5.51 -3.54
CA THR A 403 -12.76 -6.62 -4.11
C THR A 403 -14.18 -6.64 -3.57
N ILE A 404 -14.35 -6.45 -2.25
CA ILE A 404 -15.66 -6.49 -1.60
C ILE A 404 -16.46 -5.17 -1.69
N GLY A 405 -15.98 -4.18 -2.45
CA GLY A 405 -16.76 -3.01 -2.81
C GLY A 405 -16.51 -1.75 -1.99
N VAL A 406 -15.45 -1.65 -1.18
CA VAL A 406 -15.08 -0.38 -0.52
C VAL A 406 -14.42 0.55 -1.54
N LYS A 407 -15.23 1.16 -2.38
CA LYS A 407 -14.84 2.09 -3.46
C LYS A 407 -16.05 2.95 -3.86
N PRO A 408 -15.85 4.14 -4.44
CA PRO A 408 -16.96 5.07 -4.73
C PRO A 408 -17.88 4.60 -5.87
N VAL A 409 -17.45 3.62 -6.65
CA VAL A 409 -18.25 3.08 -7.77
C VAL A 409 -18.24 1.57 -7.71
N LEU A 410 -19.40 0.94 -7.71
CA LEU A 410 -19.54 -0.51 -7.88
C LEU A 410 -19.80 -0.84 -9.36
N ALA A 411 -19.41 -2.04 -9.78
CA ALA A 411 -19.85 -2.59 -11.05
C ALA A 411 -21.37 -2.78 -11.03
N ALA A 412 -22.05 -2.54 -12.14
CA ALA A 412 -23.51 -2.56 -12.21
C ALA A 412 -24.11 -3.91 -11.82
N ASP A 413 -23.45 -5.01 -12.17
CA ASP A 413 -23.87 -6.36 -11.81
C ASP A 413 -23.74 -6.64 -10.31
N VAL A 414 -22.70 -6.10 -9.65
CA VAL A 414 -22.52 -6.20 -8.20
C VAL A 414 -23.57 -5.38 -7.47
N LEU A 415 -23.87 -4.15 -7.94
CA LEU A 415 -24.91 -3.30 -7.37
C LEU A 415 -26.27 -3.98 -7.47
N ALA A 416 -26.63 -4.50 -8.64
CA ALA A 416 -27.89 -5.19 -8.86
C ALA A 416 -28.04 -6.44 -7.95
N ARG A 417 -26.97 -7.21 -7.74
CA ARG A 417 -26.97 -8.34 -6.80
C ARG A 417 -27.14 -7.89 -5.36
N MET A 418 -26.52 -6.76 -4.96
CA MET A 418 -26.72 -6.20 -3.62
C MET A 418 -28.16 -5.78 -3.41
N GLU A 419 -28.78 -5.09 -4.37
CA GLU A 419 -30.17 -4.66 -4.30
C GLU A 419 -31.12 -5.86 -4.19
N ALA A 420 -30.88 -6.90 -4.98
CA ALA A 420 -31.67 -8.13 -4.92
C ALA A 420 -31.51 -8.87 -3.58
N ALA A 421 -30.28 -8.96 -3.06
CA ALA A 421 -29.98 -9.66 -1.80
C ALA A 421 -30.58 -8.97 -0.57
N PHE A 422 -30.62 -7.64 -0.56
CA PHE A 422 -31.05 -6.86 0.60
C PHE A 422 -32.47 -6.25 0.46
N GLY A 423 -33.06 -6.27 -0.71
CA GLY A 423 -34.37 -5.69 -0.95
C GLY A 423 -34.43 -4.15 -0.80
N VAL A 424 -33.31 -3.47 -1.06
CA VAL A 424 -33.12 -2.02 -0.97
C VAL A 424 -32.56 -1.47 -2.26
N THR A 425 -32.92 -0.27 -2.62
CA THR A 425 -32.29 0.50 -3.69
C THR A 425 -31.17 1.35 -3.12
N PHE A 426 -29.98 1.24 -3.70
CA PHE A 426 -28.79 2.01 -3.31
C PHE A 426 -28.62 3.25 -4.19
N PRO A 427 -27.81 4.26 -3.74
CA PRO A 427 -27.55 5.45 -4.54
C PRO A 427 -26.86 5.09 -5.87
N GLU A 428 -27.38 5.63 -6.98
CA GLU A 428 -26.81 5.45 -8.32
C GLU A 428 -25.68 6.44 -8.62
N ALA A 429 -25.72 7.63 -7.99
CA ALA A 429 -24.72 8.67 -8.22
C ALA A 429 -23.32 8.20 -7.82
N GLN A 430 -22.34 8.46 -8.68
CA GLN A 430 -20.93 8.18 -8.36
C GLN A 430 -20.50 8.97 -7.12
N GLY A 431 -19.85 8.28 -6.17
CA GLY A 431 -19.22 8.92 -5.02
C GLY A 431 -17.91 9.63 -5.38
N PHE A 432 -17.48 10.50 -4.50
CA PHE A 432 -16.18 11.17 -4.60
C PHE A 432 -15.04 10.19 -4.25
N ASP A 433 -13.90 10.31 -4.95
CA ASP A 433 -12.65 9.67 -4.52
C ASP A 433 -12.07 10.34 -3.25
N THR A 434 -11.01 9.77 -2.68
CA THR A 434 -10.45 10.25 -1.41
C THR A 434 -10.02 11.72 -1.46
N MET A 435 -9.33 12.15 -2.53
CA MET A 435 -8.89 13.54 -2.65
C MET A 435 -10.06 14.48 -2.94
N ALA A 436 -11.07 14.04 -3.70
CA ALA A 436 -12.29 14.79 -3.93
C ALA A 436 -13.08 14.97 -2.64
N CYS A 437 -13.22 13.92 -1.80
CA CYS A 437 -13.84 14.04 -0.47
C CYS A 437 -13.12 15.06 0.43
N LEU A 438 -11.78 15.06 0.44
CA LEU A 438 -11.02 16.02 1.25
C LEU A 438 -11.12 17.46 0.72
N LYS A 439 -11.15 17.64 -0.60
CA LYS A 439 -11.40 18.97 -1.19
C LYS A 439 -12.81 19.47 -0.91
N ALA A 440 -13.80 18.59 -0.98
CA ALA A 440 -15.17 18.90 -0.59
C ALA A 440 -15.27 19.23 0.91
N ALA A 441 -14.50 18.54 1.77
CA ALA A 441 -14.41 18.86 3.19
C ALA A 441 -13.82 20.25 3.44
N GLU A 442 -12.70 20.60 2.78
CA GLU A 442 -12.11 21.95 2.85
C GLU A 442 -13.10 23.04 2.37
N ALA A 443 -13.92 22.73 1.39
CA ALA A 443 -14.99 23.61 0.90
C ALA A 443 -16.24 23.68 1.82
N GLY A 444 -16.26 22.93 2.94
CA GLY A 444 -17.38 22.88 3.86
C GLY A 444 -18.58 22.06 3.35
N GLU A 445 -18.35 21.12 2.41
CA GLU A 445 -19.39 20.27 1.82
C GLU A 445 -19.50 18.89 2.49
N ILE A 446 -18.57 18.55 3.39
CA ILE A 446 -18.58 17.32 4.20
C ILE A 446 -18.68 17.67 5.67
N ASP A 447 -19.71 17.18 6.35
CA ASP A 447 -19.98 17.43 7.76
C ASP A 447 -19.53 16.29 8.67
N SER A 448 -19.54 15.05 8.15
CA SER A 448 -19.21 13.86 8.93
C SER A 448 -18.20 12.95 8.20
N ALA A 449 -17.30 12.34 8.97
CA ALA A 449 -16.40 11.30 8.45
C ALA A 449 -16.36 10.07 9.35
N VAL A 450 -16.42 8.88 8.73
CA VAL A 450 -16.18 7.59 9.39
C VAL A 450 -14.88 7.01 8.84
N ILE A 451 -13.88 6.87 9.71
CA ILE A 451 -12.51 6.48 9.33
C ILE A 451 -12.16 5.17 10.05
N MET A 452 -12.18 4.07 9.30
CA MET A 452 -11.91 2.72 9.81
C MET A 452 -10.44 2.38 9.62
N GLY A 453 -9.65 2.61 10.66
CA GLY A 453 -8.20 2.41 10.70
C GLY A 453 -7.38 3.38 9.84
N GLY A 454 -6.07 3.25 9.91
CA GLY A 454 -5.12 4.07 9.16
C GLY A 454 -4.85 5.43 9.79
N ASN A 455 -4.12 6.26 9.03
CA ASN A 455 -3.77 7.64 9.39
C ASN A 455 -3.99 8.51 8.16
N LEU A 456 -5.25 8.89 7.93
CA LEU A 456 -5.65 9.63 6.73
C LEU A 456 -4.95 11.00 6.67
N TRP A 457 -4.91 11.74 7.79
CA TRP A 457 -4.24 13.04 7.86
C TRP A 457 -2.75 12.93 7.50
N GLY A 458 -2.02 11.98 8.11
CA GLY A 458 -0.60 11.77 7.82
C GLY A 458 -0.32 11.21 6.43
N ALA A 459 -1.29 10.50 5.82
CA ALA A 459 -1.17 9.94 4.48
C ALA A 459 -1.45 10.97 3.37
N THR A 460 -2.21 12.01 3.65
CA THR A 460 -2.63 13.02 2.68
C THR A 460 -1.45 13.92 2.28
N PRO A 461 -1.28 14.25 0.98
CA PRO A 461 -0.31 15.25 0.53
C PRO A 461 -0.71 16.64 1.01
N ASP A 462 0.21 17.60 0.96
CA ASP A 462 0.03 18.97 1.45
C ASP A 462 -0.50 19.00 2.89
N ARG A 463 0.43 19.02 3.85
CA ARG A 463 0.12 18.96 5.27
C ARG A 463 -0.87 20.04 5.71
N ALA A 464 -0.76 21.26 5.15
CA ALA A 464 -1.65 22.37 5.46
C ALA A 464 -3.06 22.12 4.92
N PHE A 465 -3.18 21.64 3.68
CA PHE A 465 -4.45 21.21 3.10
C PHE A 465 -5.09 20.08 3.92
N ALA A 466 -4.31 19.05 4.27
CA ALA A 466 -4.80 17.93 5.07
C ALA A 466 -5.40 18.39 6.39
N SER A 467 -4.73 19.35 7.07
CA SER A 467 -5.26 19.94 8.32
C SER A 467 -6.55 20.70 8.08
N ARG A 468 -6.59 21.65 7.14
CA ARG A 468 -7.80 22.44 6.85
C ARG A 468 -8.99 21.56 6.45
N ALA A 469 -8.75 20.57 5.59
CA ALA A 469 -9.80 19.64 5.14
C ALA A 469 -10.39 18.82 6.30
N MET A 470 -9.53 18.27 7.15
CA MET A 470 -9.96 17.48 8.30
C MET A 470 -10.60 18.35 9.40
N GLU A 471 -10.09 19.55 9.65
CA GLU A 471 -10.64 20.51 10.64
C GLU A 471 -12.04 20.98 10.27
N ALA A 472 -12.33 21.13 8.97
CA ALA A 472 -13.65 21.56 8.49
C ALA A 472 -14.76 20.52 8.75
N ILE A 473 -14.42 19.25 8.97
CA ILE A 473 -15.42 18.21 9.26
C ILE A 473 -15.91 18.33 10.69
N GLY A 474 -17.21 18.57 10.87
CA GLY A 474 -17.84 18.80 12.17
C GLY A 474 -17.90 17.58 13.09
N PHE A 475 -18.03 16.37 12.54
CA PHE A 475 -18.01 15.12 13.30
C PHE A 475 -17.09 14.10 12.66
N LYS A 476 -16.18 13.51 13.45
CA LYS A 476 -15.25 12.47 13.02
C LYS A 476 -15.37 11.25 13.92
N LEU A 477 -15.59 10.08 13.31
CA LEU A 477 -15.60 8.78 13.97
C LEU A 477 -14.38 7.97 13.50
N PHE A 478 -13.47 7.65 14.41
CA PHE A 478 -12.32 6.79 14.16
C PHE A 478 -12.50 5.42 14.80
N LEU A 479 -12.20 4.36 14.07
CA LEU A 479 -12.09 3.00 14.57
C LEU A 479 -10.62 2.59 14.50
N THR A 480 -9.96 2.30 15.64
CA THR A 480 -8.50 2.08 15.64
C THR A 480 -8.05 1.16 16.77
N THR A 481 -6.88 0.52 16.58
CA THR A 481 -6.22 -0.30 17.61
C THR A 481 -5.31 0.52 18.51
N THR A 482 -4.69 1.59 18.00
CA THR A 482 -3.72 2.46 18.68
C THR A 482 -3.98 3.91 18.27
N LEU A 483 -3.55 4.87 19.05
CA LEU A 483 -3.52 6.26 18.60
C LEU A 483 -2.38 6.47 17.58
N ASN A 484 -2.56 7.44 16.70
CA ASN A 484 -1.56 7.94 15.76
C ASN A 484 -1.76 9.44 15.52
N MET A 485 -0.85 10.06 14.79
CA MET A 485 -0.86 11.51 14.53
C MET A 485 -2.19 12.02 13.95
N GLY A 486 -2.90 11.22 13.16
CA GLY A 486 -4.20 11.59 12.58
C GLY A 486 -5.36 11.62 13.59
N HIS A 487 -5.14 11.12 14.81
CA HIS A 487 -6.13 11.20 15.89
C HIS A 487 -5.97 12.42 16.79
N VAL A 488 -4.90 13.19 16.58
CA VAL A 488 -4.62 14.42 17.38
C VAL A 488 -4.43 15.66 16.51
N HIS A 489 -4.08 15.50 15.24
CA HIS A 489 -3.99 16.61 14.28
C HIS A 489 -5.22 16.68 13.36
N GLY A 490 -5.54 17.88 12.89
CA GLY A 490 -6.67 18.10 11.97
C GLY A 490 -8.04 17.88 12.61
N LEU A 491 -8.16 18.00 13.94
CA LEU A 491 -9.44 17.75 14.62
C LEU A 491 -10.36 18.97 14.61
N GLY A 492 -9.80 20.18 14.62
CA GLY A 492 -10.57 21.41 14.65
C GLY A 492 -11.50 21.54 15.85
N GLY A 493 -12.48 22.44 15.74
CA GLY A 493 -13.50 22.68 16.77
C GLY A 493 -14.61 21.62 16.86
N GLY A 494 -14.64 20.65 15.94
CA GLY A 494 -15.69 19.63 15.85
C GLY A 494 -15.63 18.55 16.94
N GLU A 495 -16.63 17.67 16.92
CA GLU A 495 -16.69 16.52 17.81
C GLU A 495 -15.93 15.33 17.21
N VAL A 496 -15.28 14.56 18.08
CA VAL A 496 -14.51 13.38 17.67
C VAL A 496 -14.79 12.19 18.58
N LEU A 497 -15.13 11.06 18.00
CA LEU A 497 -15.15 9.76 18.67
C LEU A 497 -13.99 8.90 18.17
N VAL A 498 -13.27 8.25 19.09
CA VAL A 498 -12.22 7.28 18.77
C VAL A 498 -12.55 5.97 19.46
N LEU A 499 -12.90 4.95 18.68
CA LEU A 499 -13.40 3.68 19.19
C LEU A 499 -12.32 2.58 19.12
N PRO A 500 -12.07 1.86 20.23
CA PRO A 500 -11.07 0.79 20.28
C PRO A 500 -11.57 -0.46 19.56
N VAL A 501 -10.76 -0.96 18.62
CA VAL A 501 -11.10 -2.19 17.89
C VAL A 501 -10.18 -3.35 18.26
N THR A 502 -10.69 -4.57 18.05
CA THR A 502 -9.91 -5.80 18.13
C THR A 502 -8.76 -5.77 17.10
N ALA A 503 -7.62 -6.35 17.44
CA ALA A 503 -6.64 -6.74 16.44
C ALA A 503 -7.14 -7.98 15.68
N ARG A 504 -6.58 -8.29 14.51
CA ARG A 504 -7.04 -9.40 13.66
C ARG A 504 -7.09 -10.75 14.38
N ASP A 505 -6.13 -11.03 15.22
CA ASP A 505 -6.07 -12.27 16.02
C ASP A 505 -6.91 -12.22 17.30
N GLU A 506 -7.50 -11.05 17.61
CA GLU A 506 -8.45 -10.86 18.71
C GLU A 506 -9.92 -10.91 18.28
N GLU A 507 -10.19 -10.99 16.95
CA GLU A 507 -11.56 -11.08 16.45
C GLU A 507 -12.33 -12.19 17.13
N TRP A 508 -13.61 -11.94 17.44
CA TRP A 508 -14.45 -12.90 18.16
C TRP A 508 -14.84 -14.10 17.30
N GLU A 509 -14.89 -13.88 16.00
CA GLU A 509 -15.20 -14.90 15.00
C GLU A 509 -14.15 -14.91 13.89
N PRO A 510 -14.04 -16.01 13.12
CA PRO A 510 -13.12 -16.08 11.99
C PRO A 510 -13.32 -14.95 10.97
N THR A 511 -12.22 -14.40 10.46
CA THR A 511 -12.21 -13.34 9.46
C THR A 511 -11.36 -13.73 8.26
N THR A 512 -11.62 -13.09 7.11
CA THR A 512 -10.90 -13.35 5.87
C THR A 512 -10.15 -12.12 5.35
N GLN A 513 -9.11 -12.39 4.56
CA GLN A 513 -8.35 -11.38 3.83
C GLN A 513 -7.84 -11.93 2.50
N GLU A 514 -7.66 -11.05 1.51
CA GLU A 514 -7.12 -11.37 0.19
C GLU A 514 -5.68 -10.85 0.06
N SER A 515 -4.73 -11.74 -0.26
CA SER A 515 -3.35 -11.35 -0.56
C SER A 515 -3.20 -10.78 -1.98
N MET A 516 -2.05 -10.18 -2.29
CA MET A 516 -1.75 -9.68 -3.64
C MET A 516 -1.63 -10.77 -4.70
N PHE A 517 -1.60 -12.04 -4.32
CA PHE A 517 -1.65 -13.22 -5.20
C PHE A 517 -3.07 -13.74 -5.44
N ASN A 518 -4.09 -12.93 -5.17
CA ASN A 518 -5.52 -13.32 -5.26
C ASN A 518 -5.89 -14.50 -4.37
N TYR A 519 -5.13 -14.75 -3.31
CA TYR A 519 -5.34 -15.86 -2.38
C TYR A 519 -6.07 -15.37 -1.13
N VAL A 520 -7.22 -15.97 -0.85
CA VAL A 520 -8.07 -15.67 0.31
C VAL A 520 -7.67 -16.57 1.48
N ARG A 521 -7.32 -15.94 2.60
CA ARG A 521 -6.91 -16.58 3.85
C ARG A 521 -7.96 -16.42 4.92
N LEU A 522 -8.03 -17.42 5.81
CA LEU A 522 -8.89 -17.43 6.98
C LEU A 522 -8.07 -17.29 8.26
N SER A 523 -8.43 -16.31 9.08
CA SER A 523 -7.93 -16.14 10.44
C SER A 523 -8.98 -16.66 11.45
N ASP A 524 -8.58 -17.49 12.42
CA ASP A 524 -9.50 -18.00 13.42
C ASP A 524 -9.88 -16.95 14.49
N GLY A 525 -9.03 -15.96 14.74
CA GLY A 525 -9.24 -14.99 15.84
C GLY A 525 -9.04 -15.61 17.22
N GLY A 526 -9.82 -15.18 18.19
CA GLY A 526 -9.98 -15.81 19.49
C GLY A 526 -8.91 -15.51 20.54
N ILE A 527 -7.92 -14.64 20.27
CA ILE A 527 -6.96 -14.19 21.29
C ILE A 527 -7.57 -12.98 22.01
N CYS A 528 -7.79 -13.07 23.31
CA CYS A 528 -8.22 -11.93 24.11
C CYS A 528 -7.02 -11.28 24.81
N ARG A 529 -6.85 -9.95 24.68
CA ARG A 529 -5.82 -9.16 25.37
C ARG A 529 -6.41 -8.00 26.17
N LEU A 530 -7.48 -7.39 25.66
CA LEU A 530 -8.18 -6.28 26.27
C LEU A 530 -9.69 -6.57 26.27
N ASP A 531 -10.34 -6.35 27.41
CA ASP A 531 -11.75 -6.73 27.60
C ASP A 531 -12.72 -5.72 26.99
N ASN A 532 -12.30 -4.45 26.85
CA ASN A 532 -13.17 -3.36 26.43
C ASN A 532 -12.93 -2.90 24.97
N VAL A 533 -12.45 -3.81 24.10
CA VAL A 533 -12.36 -3.61 22.65
C VAL A 533 -13.46 -4.41 21.93
N ARG A 534 -13.86 -3.96 20.75
CA ARG A 534 -14.93 -4.61 19.98
C ARG A 534 -14.50 -4.83 18.52
N PRO A 535 -14.97 -5.89 17.84
CA PRO A 535 -14.79 -6.05 16.41
C PRO A 535 -15.34 -4.86 15.62
N GLU A 536 -14.66 -4.48 14.53
CA GLU A 536 -15.14 -3.44 13.61
C GLU A 536 -16.57 -3.76 13.12
N SER A 537 -16.84 -5.03 12.81
CA SER A 537 -18.16 -5.50 12.36
C SER A 537 -19.25 -5.32 13.42
N TRP A 538 -18.94 -5.57 14.69
CA TRP A 538 -19.88 -5.34 15.78
C TRP A 538 -20.24 -3.85 15.91
N ILE A 539 -19.22 -2.97 15.89
CA ILE A 539 -19.41 -1.52 16.00
C ILE A 539 -20.30 -1.02 14.83
N LEU A 540 -19.97 -1.43 13.61
CA LEU A 540 -20.73 -1.04 12.41
C LEU A 540 -22.16 -1.57 12.44
N GLY A 541 -22.36 -2.80 12.91
CA GLY A 541 -23.68 -3.40 13.08
C GLY A 541 -24.54 -2.64 14.08
N GLU A 542 -23.98 -2.30 15.24
CA GLU A 542 -24.70 -1.55 16.28
C GLU A 542 -25.03 -0.11 15.87
N ILE A 543 -24.09 0.57 15.19
CA ILE A 543 -24.35 1.90 14.60
C ILE A 543 -25.42 1.81 13.51
N GLY A 544 -25.30 0.84 12.60
CA GLY A 544 -26.22 0.66 11.49
C GLY A 544 -27.64 0.40 11.94
N GLN A 545 -27.84 -0.45 12.95
CA GLN A 545 -29.15 -0.76 13.52
C GLN A 545 -29.83 0.46 14.17
N ARG A 546 -29.03 1.34 14.83
CA ARG A 546 -29.57 2.56 15.44
C ARG A 546 -29.78 3.69 14.42
N LEU A 547 -28.93 3.75 13.41
CA LEU A 547 -29.00 4.76 12.35
C LEU A 547 -30.16 4.51 11.38
N LEU A 548 -30.43 3.25 11.08
CA LEU A 548 -31.42 2.79 10.08
C LEU A 548 -32.39 1.77 10.67
N PRO A 549 -33.17 2.13 11.70
CA PRO A 549 -34.03 1.19 12.42
C PRO A 549 -35.13 0.58 11.54
N ASP A 550 -35.57 1.28 10.51
CA ASP A 550 -36.64 0.85 9.60
C ASP A 550 -36.11 0.16 8.33
N SER A 551 -34.78 -0.04 8.23
CA SER A 551 -34.17 -0.73 7.10
C SER A 551 -34.56 -2.21 7.09
N PRO A 552 -34.80 -2.83 5.92
CA PRO A 552 -34.98 -4.28 5.83
C PRO A 552 -33.65 -5.04 6.12
N ILE A 553 -32.51 -4.34 6.15
CA ILE A 553 -31.21 -4.90 6.49
C ILE A 553 -31.12 -5.00 8.02
N ASP A 554 -31.06 -6.22 8.54
CA ASP A 554 -30.78 -6.48 9.96
C ASP A 554 -29.27 -6.31 10.22
N PHE A 555 -28.85 -5.06 10.44
CA PHE A 555 -27.43 -4.73 10.67
C PHE A 555 -26.85 -5.46 11.89
N LYS A 556 -27.64 -5.67 12.94
CA LYS A 556 -27.20 -6.39 14.13
C LYS A 556 -26.88 -7.86 13.85
N ALA A 557 -27.64 -8.49 12.95
CA ALA A 557 -27.39 -9.86 12.54
C ALA A 557 -26.07 -10.02 11.77
N PHE A 558 -25.57 -8.95 11.11
CA PHE A 558 -24.28 -8.93 10.42
C PHE A 558 -23.07 -8.77 11.36
N SER A 559 -23.24 -8.65 12.66
CA SER A 559 -22.15 -8.89 13.61
C SER A 559 -21.67 -10.36 13.55
N ALA A 560 -22.49 -11.30 13.09
CA ALA A 560 -22.10 -12.66 12.78
C ALA A 560 -21.37 -12.73 11.43
N HIS A 561 -20.05 -12.94 11.45
CA HIS A 561 -19.19 -12.94 10.26
C HIS A 561 -19.59 -13.99 9.22
N SER A 562 -20.15 -15.12 9.62
CA SER A 562 -20.67 -16.13 8.69
C SER A 562 -21.81 -15.60 7.80
N ARG A 563 -22.65 -14.69 8.31
CA ARG A 563 -23.70 -14.02 7.51
C ARG A 563 -23.10 -13.05 6.52
N VAL A 564 -22.08 -12.28 6.93
CA VAL A 564 -21.36 -11.38 6.03
C VAL A 564 -20.70 -12.16 4.91
N ARG A 565 -20.00 -13.28 5.22
CA ARG A 565 -19.36 -14.11 4.20
C ARG A 565 -20.35 -14.70 3.19
N LYS A 566 -21.51 -15.14 3.65
CA LYS A 566 -22.58 -15.62 2.75
C LYS A 566 -23.06 -14.52 1.81
N ALA A 567 -23.27 -13.31 2.32
CA ALA A 567 -23.64 -12.16 1.49
C ALA A 567 -22.53 -11.82 0.47
N ILE A 568 -21.27 -11.80 0.90
CA ILE A 568 -20.13 -11.58 -0.04
C ILE A 568 -20.11 -12.66 -1.13
N ALA A 569 -20.28 -13.94 -0.76
CA ALA A 569 -20.25 -15.06 -1.68
C ALA A 569 -21.38 -14.99 -2.74
N GLU A 570 -22.54 -14.48 -2.35
CA GLU A 570 -23.70 -14.30 -3.26
C GLU A 570 -23.51 -13.09 -4.19
N ILE A 571 -22.93 -12.01 -3.67
CA ILE A 571 -22.89 -10.71 -4.35
C ILE A 571 -21.61 -10.53 -5.19
N VAL A 572 -20.45 -10.94 -4.69
CA VAL A 572 -19.15 -10.64 -5.28
C VAL A 572 -18.65 -11.81 -6.15
N PRO A 573 -18.54 -11.62 -7.47
CA PRO A 573 -18.08 -12.69 -8.36
C PRO A 573 -16.72 -13.27 -7.99
N GLY A 574 -16.62 -14.60 -7.96
CA GLY A 574 -15.39 -15.34 -7.65
C GLY A 574 -15.13 -15.54 -6.16
N MET A 575 -16.05 -15.08 -5.28
CA MET A 575 -15.97 -15.22 -3.83
C MET A 575 -16.92 -16.31 -3.27
N GLU A 576 -17.47 -17.17 -4.12
CA GLU A 576 -18.47 -18.17 -3.74
C GLU A 576 -17.98 -19.11 -2.63
N GLU A 577 -16.67 -19.43 -2.61
CA GLU A 577 -16.05 -20.30 -1.59
C GLU A 577 -15.97 -19.64 -0.20
N LEU A 578 -16.28 -18.36 -0.06
CA LEU A 578 -16.38 -17.71 1.25
C LEU A 578 -17.57 -18.21 2.08
N ALA A 579 -18.63 -18.69 1.46
CA ALA A 579 -19.90 -19.01 2.13
C ALA A 579 -19.71 -19.96 3.33
N ASP A 580 -18.78 -20.90 3.24
CA ASP A 580 -18.52 -21.94 4.23
C ASP A 580 -17.02 -22.09 4.61
N ILE A 581 -16.18 -21.13 4.26
CA ILE A 581 -14.72 -21.18 4.49
C ILE A 581 -14.34 -21.46 5.95
N ASP A 582 -15.13 -20.96 6.91
CA ASP A 582 -14.92 -21.16 8.34
C ASP A 582 -15.26 -22.58 8.82
N VAL A 583 -16.09 -23.31 8.08
CA VAL A 583 -16.43 -24.71 8.29
C VAL A 583 -15.48 -25.61 7.50
N ALA A 584 -15.32 -25.35 6.22
CA ALA A 584 -14.47 -26.13 5.32
C ALA A 584 -12.98 -25.98 5.64
N LYS A 585 -12.57 -24.89 6.29
CA LYS A 585 -11.17 -24.55 6.63
C LYS A 585 -10.24 -24.59 5.41
N ARG A 586 -10.78 -24.30 4.23
CA ARG A 586 -10.09 -24.37 2.95
C ARG A 586 -9.95 -22.99 2.35
N GLU A 587 -8.73 -22.48 2.31
CA GLU A 587 -8.32 -21.25 1.66
C GLU A 587 -8.24 -21.45 0.14
N PHE A 588 -8.45 -20.38 -0.66
CA PHE A 588 -8.60 -20.52 -2.12
C PHE A 588 -8.05 -19.31 -2.88
N HIS A 589 -7.75 -19.49 -4.17
CA HIS A 589 -7.54 -18.39 -5.12
C HIS A 589 -8.86 -17.95 -5.75
N ILE A 590 -9.05 -16.64 -5.88
CA ILE A 590 -10.22 -16.08 -6.55
C ILE A 590 -10.19 -16.48 -8.02
N ARG A 591 -11.25 -17.12 -8.45
CA ARG A 591 -11.36 -17.67 -9.80
C ARG A 591 -11.13 -16.61 -10.87
N HIS A 592 -10.52 -16.99 -11.97
CA HIS A 592 -10.26 -16.17 -13.17
C HIS A 592 -9.34 -14.95 -12.98
N ARG A 593 -8.67 -14.77 -11.82
CA ARG A 593 -7.70 -13.70 -11.63
C ARG A 593 -6.28 -14.11 -11.97
N VAL A 594 -5.86 -15.31 -11.57
CA VAL A 594 -4.58 -15.90 -12.01
C VAL A 594 -4.69 -16.28 -13.49
N MET A 595 -3.69 -15.91 -14.30
CA MET A 595 -3.76 -16.02 -15.75
C MET A 595 -2.66 -16.96 -16.27
N HIS A 596 -2.93 -18.26 -16.22
CA HIS A 596 -2.05 -19.29 -16.83
C HIS A 596 -2.40 -19.58 -18.28
N THR A 597 -3.49 -18.98 -18.77
CA THR A 597 -3.91 -18.99 -20.18
C THR A 597 -4.29 -17.55 -20.58
N PRO A 598 -4.16 -17.15 -21.86
CA PRO A 598 -4.44 -15.80 -22.30
C PRO A 598 -5.96 -15.53 -22.38
N GLN A 599 -6.59 -15.33 -21.21
CA GLN A 599 -8.00 -14.99 -21.06
C GLN A 599 -8.11 -13.60 -20.40
N PHE A 600 -8.41 -12.60 -21.20
CA PHE A 600 -8.44 -11.22 -20.79
C PHE A 600 -9.86 -10.76 -20.43
N GLY A 601 -9.97 -9.90 -19.41
CA GLY A 601 -11.28 -9.39 -18.92
C GLY A 601 -11.74 -8.12 -19.62
N THR A 602 -11.16 -7.77 -20.75
CA THR A 602 -11.55 -6.65 -21.60
C THR A 602 -12.84 -6.96 -22.37
N VAL A 603 -13.47 -5.93 -22.93
CA VAL A 603 -14.75 -6.07 -23.62
C VAL A 603 -14.67 -7.01 -24.86
N ASP A 604 -13.54 -6.98 -25.57
CA ASP A 604 -13.29 -7.82 -26.73
C ASP A 604 -12.53 -9.12 -26.41
N GLY A 605 -12.25 -9.38 -25.13
CA GLY A 605 -11.51 -10.55 -24.67
C GLY A 605 -10.02 -10.55 -25.03
N LYS A 606 -9.46 -9.43 -25.52
CA LYS A 606 -8.05 -9.27 -25.91
C LYS A 606 -7.29 -8.39 -24.96
N ALA A 607 -5.97 -8.58 -24.89
CA ALA A 607 -5.07 -7.64 -24.26
C ALA A 607 -4.90 -6.38 -25.14
N HIS A 608 -4.84 -5.21 -24.54
CA HIS A 608 -4.78 -3.93 -25.26
C HIS A 608 -3.41 -3.26 -25.09
N PHE A 609 -2.69 -3.09 -26.20
CA PHE A 609 -1.56 -2.16 -26.22
C PHE A 609 -2.05 -0.73 -26.17
N VAL A 610 -1.42 0.09 -25.33
CA VAL A 610 -1.77 1.48 -25.11
C VAL A 610 -0.57 2.38 -25.43
N VAL A 611 -0.79 3.42 -26.23
CA VAL A 611 0.24 4.44 -26.47
C VAL A 611 0.35 5.33 -25.24
N THR A 612 1.52 5.39 -24.64
CA THR A 612 1.81 6.20 -23.45
C THR A 612 2.76 7.36 -23.83
N PRO A 613 2.41 8.63 -23.58
CA PRO A 613 3.31 9.74 -23.86
C PRO A 613 4.51 9.74 -22.90
N LEU A 614 5.64 10.29 -23.36
CA LEU A 614 6.76 10.54 -22.46
C LEU A 614 6.40 11.63 -21.44
N PRO A 615 6.70 11.44 -20.17
CA PRO A 615 6.51 12.48 -19.17
C PRO A 615 7.42 13.69 -19.41
N ARG A 616 6.88 14.89 -19.24
CA ARG A 616 7.69 16.11 -19.25
C ARG A 616 8.21 16.37 -17.83
N LEU A 617 9.53 16.33 -17.67
CA LEU A 617 10.20 16.62 -16.40
C LEU A 617 10.81 18.03 -16.46
N GLU A 618 10.67 18.81 -15.38
CA GLU A 618 11.32 20.12 -15.23
C GLU A 618 12.81 19.90 -14.93
N ARG A 619 13.66 20.21 -15.90
CA ARG A 619 15.11 19.93 -15.81
C ARG A 619 15.88 20.91 -14.93
N GLU A 620 15.33 22.08 -14.67
CA GLU A 620 15.97 23.13 -13.87
C GLU A 620 15.78 22.92 -12.35
N LYS A 621 14.89 22.01 -11.98
CA LYS A 621 14.59 21.63 -10.58
C LYS A 621 14.96 20.16 -10.36
N LEU A 622 15.21 19.83 -9.09
CA LEU A 622 15.27 18.43 -8.69
C LEU A 622 13.88 17.81 -8.70
N THR A 623 13.78 16.57 -9.12
CA THR A 623 12.54 15.79 -8.97
C THR A 623 12.61 14.95 -7.69
N LEU A 624 11.81 15.30 -6.69
CA LEU A 624 11.77 14.59 -5.41
C LEU A 624 10.78 13.41 -5.45
N ALA A 625 11.25 12.26 -4.95
CA ALA A 625 10.41 11.11 -4.64
C ALA A 625 10.33 10.90 -3.14
N THR A 626 9.13 10.83 -2.58
CA THR A 626 8.96 10.42 -1.19
C THR A 626 9.29 8.93 -1.03
N MET A 627 9.92 8.54 0.06
CA MET A 627 10.26 7.15 0.34
C MET A 627 9.96 6.75 1.78
N ARG A 628 9.99 5.45 2.05
CA ARG A 628 9.81 4.90 3.40
C ARG A 628 11.12 4.33 3.92
N SER A 629 11.37 4.51 5.22
CA SER A 629 12.53 3.92 5.90
C SER A 629 12.37 2.40 6.08
N GLU A 630 13.46 1.71 6.38
CA GLU A 630 13.40 0.29 6.72
C GLU A 630 12.59 0.04 8.00
N GLY A 631 12.73 0.92 9.00
CA GLY A 631 11.96 0.88 10.26
C GLY A 631 10.53 1.39 10.17
N GLN A 632 9.90 1.38 8.98
CA GLN A 632 8.57 1.93 8.74
C GLN A 632 7.71 0.95 7.93
N PHE A 633 6.40 0.99 8.16
CA PHE A 633 5.42 0.36 7.30
C PHE A 633 4.23 1.30 7.06
N ASN A 634 4.13 1.82 5.85
CA ASN A 634 3.23 2.90 5.46
C ASN A 634 3.43 4.14 6.36
N THR A 635 2.43 4.57 7.14
CA THR A 635 2.53 5.69 8.10
C THR A 635 2.99 5.26 9.49
N ILE A 636 3.11 3.97 9.78
CA ILE A 636 3.54 3.46 11.07
C ILE A 636 5.07 3.47 11.13
N ILE A 637 5.63 4.19 12.09
CA ILE A 637 7.06 4.35 12.31
C ILE A 637 7.47 3.51 13.51
N TYR A 638 8.27 2.46 13.26
CA TYR A 638 8.82 1.61 14.32
C TYR A 638 10.17 2.09 14.82
N GLU A 639 10.95 2.78 13.95
CA GLU A 639 12.29 3.29 14.26
C GLU A 639 12.50 4.67 13.65
N GLU A 640 13.12 5.57 14.41
CA GLU A 640 13.41 6.95 14.01
C GLU A 640 14.57 7.06 13.01
N THR A 641 15.41 6.03 12.93
CA THR A 641 16.56 6.00 12.02
C THR A 641 16.46 4.88 11.01
N ASP A 642 17.04 5.08 9.83
CA ASP A 642 17.04 4.09 8.75
C ASP A 642 18.36 3.32 8.70
N SER A 643 18.36 2.09 9.18
CA SER A 643 19.52 1.23 9.21
C SER A 643 20.05 0.82 7.83
N TYR A 644 19.24 0.93 6.77
CA TYR A 644 19.66 0.64 5.39
C TYR A 644 20.23 1.86 4.68
N ARG A 645 20.08 3.05 5.27
CA ARG A 645 20.60 4.32 4.74
C ARG A 645 21.52 5.00 5.75
N GLY A 646 22.49 4.24 6.29
CA GLY A 646 23.55 4.75 7.15
C GLY A 646 23.11 5.33 8.50
N GLY A 647 21.89 5.01 8.97
CA GLY A 647 21.33 5.59 10.20
C GLY A 647 20.68 6.94 9.99
N ALA A 648 20.35 7.32 8.74
CA ALA A 648 19.70 8.59 8.43
C ALA A 648 18.43 8.79 9.25
N ARG A 649 18.25 10.02 9.75
CA ARG A 649 17.07 10.44 10.51
C ARG A 649 15.94 10.80 9.56
N ARG A 650 14.75 10.99 10.12
CA ARG A 650 13.52 11.27 9.36
C ARG A 650 13.52 12.66 8.67
N ASP A 651 14.35 13.57 9.13
CA ASP A 651 14.55 14.90 8.54
C ASP A 651 15.65 14.93 7.45
N ALA A 652 16.02 13.78 6.86
CA ALA A 652 17.01 13.72 5.80
C ALA A 652 16.44 14.07 4.41
N VAL A 653 17.21 14.80 3.60
CA VAL A 653 17.09 14.89 2.15
C VAL A 653 18.27 14.20 1.48
N PHE A 654 17.99 13.24 0.60
CA PHE A 654 19.01 12.45 -0.08
C PHE A 654 19.30 13.05 -1.46
N LEU A 655 20.56 13.33 -1.72
CA LEU A 655 21.04 13.96 -2.96
C LEU A 655 22.22 13.17 -3.55
N ASN A 656 22.36 13.28 -4.87
CA ASN A 656 23.55 12.85 -5.59
C ASN A 656 24.72 13.79 -5.28
N ARG A 657 25.96 13.28 -5.36
CA ARG A 657 27.19 14.07 -5.12
C ARG A 657 27.29 15.29 -6.04
N ASP A 658 26.97 15.13 -7.32
CA ASP A 658 27.10 16.20 -8.31
C ASP A 658 26.04 17.29 -8.08
N ASP A 659 24.82 16.89 -7.68
CA ASP A 659 23.77 17.84 -7.29
C ASP A 659 24.15 18.59 -6.01
N MET A 660 24.74 17.92 -5.03
CA MET A 660 25.29 18.61 -3.83
C MET A 660 26.33 19.67 -4.20
N ALA A 661 27.24 19.34 -5.11
CA ALA A 661 28.24 20.29 -5.59
C ALA A 661 27.59 21.46 -6.35
N ALA A 662 26.58 21.18 -7.19
CA ALA A 662 25.88 22.21 -7.98
C ALA A 662 25.09 23.19 -7.08
N PHE A 663 24.50 22.70 -5.98
CA PHE A 663 23.81 23.53 -4.99
C PHE A 663 24.74 24.15 -3.92
N GLY A 664 26.03 23.80 -3.91
CA GLY A 664 27.00 24.29 -2.93
C GLY A 664 26.74 23.79 -1.51
N VAL A 665 26.17 22.60 -1.35
CA VAL A 665 25.84 22.00 -0.05
C VAL A 665 26.72 20.82 0.28
N SER A 666 26.88 20.52 1.56
CA SER A 666 27.74 19.46 2.08
C SER A 666 26.94 18.42 2.86
N GLU A 667 27.48 17.21 2.97
CA GLU A 667 26.96 16.13 3.82
C GLU A 667 26.76 16.63 5.26
N GLY A 668 25.60 16.35 5.85
CA GLY A 668 25.23 16.76 7.20
C GLY A 668 24.79 18.22 7.33
N GLN A 669 24.87 19.03 6.27
CA GLN A 669 24.42 20.42 6.29
C GLN A 669 22.89 20.50 6.43
N ARG A 670 22.42 21.41 7.30
CA ARG A 670 21.00 21.73 7.40
C ARG A 670 20.62 22.71 6.29
N VAL A 671 19.57 22.39 5.56
CA VAL A 671 19.03 23.17 4.43
C VAL A 671 17.52 23.25 4.53
N THR A 672 16.92 24.12 3.73
CA THR A 672 15.48 24.08 3.48
C THR A 672 15.23 23.48 2.08
N VAL A 673 14.49 22.39 2.02
CA VAL A 673 13.92 21.88 0.78
C VAL A 673 12.61 22.58 0.54
N ALA A 674 12.44 23.18 -0.62
CA ALA A 674 11.25 23.94 -0.97
C ALA A 674 10.59 23.42 -2.25
N SER A 675 9.27 23.53 -2.32
CA SER A 675 8.44 23.29 -3.50
C SER A 675 7.42 24.43 -3.63
N ASP A 676 6.63 24.40 -4.69
CA ASP A 676 5.51 25.35 -4.84
C ASP A 676 4.42 25.15 -3.76
N THR A 677 4.41 24.02 -3.07
CA THR A 677 3.44 23.68 -2.00
C THR A 677 3.92 24.12 -0.61
N GLY A 678 5.19 23.89 -0.27
CA GLY A 678 5.68 24.15 1.07
C GLY A 678 7.19 24.05 1.23
N ARG A 679 7.63 24.09 2.50
CA ARG A 679 9.05 24.05 2.87
C ARG A 679 9.29 23.05 3.98
N MET A 680 10.42 22.35 3.91
CA MET A 680 10.86 21.36 4.90
C MET A 680 12.33 21.61 5.27
N ALA A 681 12.60 21.82 6.54
CA ALA A 681 13.98 21.79 7.05
C ALA A 681 14.52 20.36 6.98
N ALA A 682 15.69 20.18 6.39
CA ALA A 682 16.25 18.86 6.17
C ALA A 682 17.77 18.83 6.35
N ILE A 683 18.31 17.64 6.60
CA ILE A 683 19.75 17.38 6.66
C ILE A 683 20.18 16.72 5.36
N VAL A 684 21.11 17.34 4.66
CA VAL A 684 21.66 16.80 3.41
C VAL A 684 22.37 15.48 3.68
N THR A 685 21.98 14.47 2.93
CA THR A 685 22.52 13.13 3.02
C THR A 685 22.92 12.64 1.63
N MET A 686 24.17 12.31 1.43
CA MET A 686 24.64 11.77 0.15
C MET A 686 24.10 10.36 -0.07
N PHE A 687 23.56 10.10 -1.25
CA PHE A 687 23.06 8.77 -1.62
C PHE A 687 23.32 8.48 -3.11
N ASP A 688 23.38 7.21 -3.47
CA ASP A 688 23.55 6.78 -4.86
C ASP A 688 22.23 6.93 -5.60
N LEU A 689 22.06 8.10 -6.23
CA LEU A 689 20.90 8.55 -7.01
C LEU A 689 21.35 9.10 -8.37
N PRO A 690 20.51 9.06 -9.41
CA PRO A 690 20.74 9.78 -10.65
C PRO A 690 20.73 11.29 -10.40
N GLN A 691 21.56 12.02 -11.14
CA GLN A 691 21.57 13.48 -11.12
C GLN A 691 20.19 14.07 -11.46
N GLY A 692 19.81 15.14 -10.77
CA GLY A 692 18.49 15.77 -10.88
C GLY A 692 17.39 15.07 -10.08
N SER A 693 17.73 14.05 -9.29
CA SER A 693 16.80 13.30 -8.44
C SER A 693 17.06 13.55 -6.96
N ALA A 694 16.01 13.74 -6.17
CA ALA A 694 16.07 13.85 -4.73
C ALA A 694 15.12 12.88 -4.05
N MET A 695 15.40 12.50 -2.81
CA MET A 695 14.49 11.69 -1.98
C MET A 695 14.36 12.25 -0.57
N ALA A 696 13.19 12.08 0.05
CA ALA A 696 12.94 12.39 1.45
C ALA A 696 11.90 11.43 2.04
N TYR A 697 11.87 11.33 3.37
CA TYR A 697 10.97 10.38 4.02
C TYR A 697 9.50 10.83 4.00
N TYR A 698 8.63 9.88 3.76
CA TYR A 698 7.19 9.96 3.95
C TYR A 698 6.84 9.51 5.39
N PRO A 699 5.94 10.14 6.12
CA PRO A 699 5.05 11.23 5.67
C PRO A 699 5.62 12.65 5.87
N GLU A 700 6.84 12.83 6.38
CA GLU A 700 7.42 14.13 6.70
C GLU A 700 7.49 15.03 5.46
N ALA A 701 7.91 14.47 4.32
CA ALA A 701 8.01 15.21 3.06
C ALA A 701 6.64 15.53 2.41
N ASN A 702 5.51 15.12 3.01
CA ASN A 702 4.18 15.46 2.47
C ASN A 702 3.91 16.98 2.49
N VAL A 703 4.63 17.73 3.30
CA VAL A 703 4.60 19.21 3.27
C VAL A 703 5.04 19.81 1.93
N LEU A 704 5.83 19.05 1.17
CA LEU A 704 6.33 19.45 -0.16
C LEU A 704 5.42 18.98 -1.30
N VAL A 705 4.55 18.02 -1.05
CA VAL A 705 3.74 17.34 -2.09
C VAL A 705 2.43 18.08 -2.28
N GLY A 706 2.16 18.57 -3.48
CA GLY A 706 0.90 19.23 -3.80
C GLY A 706 -0.29 18.28 -3.92
N THR A 707 -1.48 18.85 -4.04
CA THR A 707 -2.76 18.10 -4.14
C THR A 707 -3.08 17.59 -5.56
N GLN A 708 -2.10 17.62 -6.46
CA GLN A 708 -2.22 17.11 -7.82
C GLN A 708 -2.31 15.60 -7.82
N VAL A 709 -3.17 15.07 -8.67
CA VAL A 709 -3.43 13.63 -8.79
C VAL A 709 -3.29 13.15 -10.22
N ASP A 710 -2.95 11.89 -10.41
CA ASP A 710 -3.11 11.24 -11.71
C ASP A 710 -4.59 11.37 -12.16
N PRO A 711 -4.86 11.87 -13.38
CA PRO A 711 -6.23 12.20 -13.79
C PRO A 711 -7.16 11.00 -13.88
N ARG A 712 -6.64 9.79 -14.03
CA ARG A 712 -7.41 8.54 -14.14
C ARG A 712 -7.55 7.85 -12.78
N SER A 713 -6.45 7.57 -12.11
CA SER A 713 -6.47 6.85 -10.83
C SER A 713 -6.77 7.71 -9.61
N LYS A 714 -6.73 9.04 -9.73
CA LYS A 714 -6.89 9.99 -8.61
C LYS A 714 -5.83 9.79 -7.50
N THR A 715 -4.72 9.12 -7.81
CA THR A 715 -3.60 8.93 -6.89
C THR A 715 -2.73 10.18 -6.85
N PRO A 716 -2.40 10.73 -5.67
CA PRO A 716 -1.51 11.90 -5.56
C PRO A 716 -0.08 11.62 -6.06
N ALA A 717 0.55 12.67 -6.60
CA ALA A 717 1.86 12.61 -7.23
C ALA A 717 3.01 12.70 -6.21
N PHE A 718 3.10 11.77 -5.27
CA PHE A 718 4.12 11.75 -4.22
C PHE A 718 5.57 11.58 -4.71
N LYS A 719 5.77 11.24 -5.98
CA LYS A 719 7.08 10.91 -6.55
C LYS A 719 7.44 11.69 -7.82
N SER A 720 6.72 12.76 -8.07
CA SER A 720 6.99 13.68 -9.19
C SER A 720 6.94 15.12 -8.68
N VAL A 721 7.65 15.41 -7.58
CA VAL A 721 7.57 16.71 -6.92
C VAL A 721 8.76 17.56 -7.33
N PRO A 722 8.57 18.66 -8.09
CA PRO A 722 9.64 19.60 -8.37
C PRO A 722 10.06 20.33 -7.07
N VAL A 723 11.35 20.28 -6.75
CA VAL A 723 11.90 20.93 -5.55
C VAL A 723 13.20 21.65 -5.84
N TRP A 724 13.55 22.60 -4.98
CA TRP A 724 14.86 23.27 -4.95
C TRP A 724 15.39 23.34 -3.52
N ILE A 725 16.69 23.62 -3.41
CA ILE A 725 17.38 23.74 -2.12
C ILE A 725 17.63 25.22 -1.84
N GLU A 726 17.19 25.67 -0.66
CA GLU A 726 17.50 26.97 -0.08
C GLU A 726 18.54 26.74 1.02
N VAL A 727 19.71 27.38 0.90
CA VAL A 727 20.85 27.21 1.82
C VAL A 727 20.77 28.19 2.99
#